data_098f1c3bc782b1b1ba23648fb1f68706
#
_entry.id   098f1c3bc782b1b1ba23648fb1f68706
#
_cell.length_a   1.000
_cell.length_b   1.000
_cell.length_c   1.000
_cell.angle_alpha   90.00
_cell.angle_beta   90.00
_cell.angle_gamma   90.00
#
_symmetry.space_group_name_H-M   'P 1'
#
loop_
_entity.id
_entity.type
_entity.pdbx_description
1 polymer ?
#
loop_
_entity_poly.entity_id
_entity_poly.type
_entity_poly.pdbx_seq_one_letter_code
_entity_poly.pdbx_strand_id
1 'polypeptide(L)'
;MTFSRHLTLLIISLFSALVTSWGRIVTDIPQSGKAEVMGVLQMGKKALAVSDAHVMLVYLEDGERPDTLYRVSSKGGSFSFKGLPPGRVYIKATKVGMNDSDGVFDLTEGKNMVVFQMSYSSEYLEASSVVSNVPLMKILKDTTIFNAAAVKTFDGESALALLEQFPGFEVRGTSINFMGKPIARTYVNGVQIFGDKAITAFNELYADEVSQVRVYEETRAEDLRRGIKHGQKEQVLDIKTKIGIQSLSRIGLSAAGGLDGNRNLDGNLQGRYVAGADAQFYSERILGGAGISTDNIGQQFISGFNGVQPLHFAPLSDYSENLMLFANIERNWKDRRYGNSFRADYRFEKQYSRSAEVAASEFFRNELYAGRNSLDSMSRRNLLYTHSLSASVDLKDTPLKSILAKLDVKLAHNSLNNRHFSLVRGEDGEIVSDVDNSDRNRNLDLDFNMVWTNNDLLKIRPMIKLNGVYKRTDISSWSIDTLESSYLRRNLTADATGDTYSASIGSELEILLNNDEKNSRQLSVSADISYDNTHKVRMTVDNIDPELPQTFYADTYDYTWKLLSANAGQRYSFRSAGGLYFYSVLKESIVAQVDMERIPEQVDYRRMYLCIDPSIRVTRNLTSLKIDCSTVIPSIEQTRDRLDISNPLYVSGGNPGLKAQRNIHLNFDDNLLMVNNGAFTLGYYLDALCSLNPIRPRSYYFEEDCTLPQYGDYVFSKGTALDTYDNMPEPLWNANLSLSATKRLRGAHKKSVSISVSTGYESSPCYVKERLVHQKTANAKIGGTAFLSGDEWRVFLGLTESFNNTRNDVSERVMNVLTSTFNANFKYSIAKDFTSLIELRGSLNNYLGESIPSQSVACLNFELDKAWRKGRLRTRINAVDVLNKGSVYSSSVSATRFEQRWKQSYGRYFMISAVYIFRERK
;
A
#
# COMPACT_ATOMS: atom_id res chain seq x y z
N MET A 1 -8.02 12.13 31.18
CA MET A 1 -8.30 10.67 31.24
C MET A 1 -9.78 10.31 31.36
N THR A 2 -10.62 11.10 31.96
CA THR A 2 -12.07 10.83 32.12
C THR A 2 -12.89 11.08 30.86
N PHE A 3 -12.54 12.07 30.04
CA PHE A 3 -13.27 12.41 28.81
C PHE A 3 -13.10 11.34 27.71
N SER A 4 -11.92 10.73 27.61
CA SER A 4 -11.64 9.63 26.65
C SER A 4 -12.47 8.38 26.90
N ARG A 5 -12.71 8.03 28.18
CA ARG A 5 -13.52 6.85 28.54
C ARG A 5 -15.00 7.02 28.17
N HIS A 6 -15.54 8.22 28.30
CA HIS A 6 -16.95 8.48 28.01
C HIS A 6 -17.22 8.56 26.51
N LEU A 7 -16.28 9.10 25.73
CA LEU A 7 -16.40 9.15 24.28
C LEU A 7 -16.32 7.75 23.66
N THR A 8 -15.41 6.89 24.14
CA THR A 8 -15.28 5.51 23.67
C THR A 8 -16.53 4.69 23.97
N LEU A 9 -17.10 4.85 25.16
CA LEU A 9 -18.35 4.18 25.54
C LEU A 9 -19.56 4.72 24.76
N LEU A 10 -19.61 6.02 24.48
CA LEU A 10 -20.68 6.62 23.68
C LEU A 10 -20.64 6.14 22.24
N ILE A 11 -19.47 6.06 21.63
CA ILE A 11 -19.27 5.55 20.26
C ILE A 11 -19.64 4.08 20.17
N ILE A 12 -19.23 3.27 21.13
CA ILE A 12 -19.58 1.84 21.19
C ILE A 12 -21.10 1.67 21.42
N SER A 13 -21.73 2.48 22.26
CA SER A 13 -23.17 2.42 22.51
C SER A 13 -24.00 2.90 21.29
N LEU A 14 -23.54 3.93 20.58
CA LEU A 14 -24.18 4.38 19.34
C LEU A 14 -24.09 3.31 18.23
N PHE A 15 -22.92 2.67 18.10
CA PHE A 15 -22.72 1.60 17.12
C PHE A 15 -23.53 0.34 17.49
N SER A 16 -23.59 0.00 18.77
CA SER A 16 -24.41 -1.14 19.24
C SER A 16 -25.90 -0.87 19.05
N ALA A 17 -26.37 0.36 19.27
CA ALA A 17 -27.76 0.74 19.03
C ALA A 17 -28.15 0.70 17.55
N LEU A 18 -27.24 1.09 16.64
CA LEU A 18 -27.45 0.97 15.20
C LEU A 18 -27.54 -0.50 14.74
N VAL A 19 -26.69 -1.37 15.32
CA VAL A 19 -26.68 -2.80 14.99
C VAL A 19 -27.90 -3.53 15.57
N THR A 20 -28.38 -3.15 16.77
CA THR A 20 -29.51 -3.81 17.41
C THR A 20 -30.88 -3.37 16.88
N SER A 21 -31.03 -2.13 16.42
CA SER A 21 -32.30 -1.64 15.85
C SER A 21 -32.60 -2.19 14.46
N TRP A 22 -31.59 -2.68 13.73
CA TRP A 22 -31.74 -3.22 12.37
C TRP A 22 -31.63 -4.76 12.29
N GLY A 23 -31.44 -5.43 13.45
CA GLY A 23 -31.31 -6.89 13.55
C GLY A 23 -32.59 -7.67 13.28
N ARG A 24 -33.69 -7.06 12.79
CA ARG A 24 -34.99 -7.70 12.54
C ARG A 24 -35.47 -7.63 11.09
N ILE A 25 -34.59 -7.46 10.12
CA ILE A 25 -34.97 -7.71 8.74
C ILE A 25 -34.39 -9.05 8.31
N VAL A 26 -35.03 -10.10 8.79
CA VAL A 26 -34.96 -11.40 8.14
C VAL A 26 -35.88 -11.31 6.95
N THR A 27 -35.33 -11.03 5.80
CA THR A 27 -36.06 -11.17 4.55
C THR A 27 -36.18 -12.64 4.25
N ASP A 28 -37.39 -13.14 4.34
CA ASP A 28 -37.78 -14.30 3.56
C ASP A 28 -37.55 -13.98 2.09
N ILE A 29 -36.69 -14.75 1.44
CA ILE A 29 -36.54 -14.75 -0.01
C ILE A 29 -37.94 -15.06 -0.55
N PRO A 30 -38.53 -14.32 -1.48
CA PRO A 30 -39.81 -14.65 -2.06
C PRO A 30 -39.72 -16.08 -2.60
N GLN A 31 -40.39 -17.01 -1.96
CA GLN A 31 -40.54 -18.39 -2.44
C GLN A 31 -41.52 -18.38 -3.63
N SER A 32 -41.00 -18.15 -4.83
CA SER A 32 -41.84 -18.14 -6.02
C SER A 32 -42.05 -19.51 -6.65
N GLY A 33 -41.34 -20.54 -6.14
CA GLY A 33 -41.40 -21.89 -6.71
C GLY A 33 -42.17 -22.89 -5.83
N LYS A 34 -42.89 -23.80 -6.46
CA LYS A 34 -43.67 -24.84 -5.77
C LYS A 34 -42.95 -26.18 -5.61
N ALA A 35 -41.70 -26.34 -6.08
CA ALA A 35 -40.91 -27.56 -5.96
C ALA A 35 -40.00 -27.53 -4.71
N GLU A 36 -39.90 -28.71 -4.07
CA GLU A 36 -38.92 -28.93 -3.00
C GLU A 36 -38.08 -30.19 -3.35
N VAL A 37 -36.74 -30.07 -3.25
CA VAL A 37 -35.84 -31.20 -3.35
C VAL A 37 -35.45 -31.66 -1.96
N MET A 38 -35.69 -32.90 -1.64
CA MET A 38 -35.22 -33.55 -0.43
C MET A 38 -34.29 -34.72 -0.82
N GLY A 39 -33.09 -34.72 -0.29
CA GLY A 39 -32.09 -35.74 -0.62
C GLY A 39 -31.44 -36.38 0.59
N VAL A 40 -30.94 -37.56 0.37
CA VAL A 40 -30.16 -38.30 1.37
C VAL A 40 -28.85 -38.77 0.72
N LEU A 41 -27.76 -38.51 1.42
CA LEU A 41 -26.43 -39.01 1.07
C LEU A 41 -26.11 -40.22 1.92
N GLN A 42 -25.81 -41.32 1.28
CA GLN A 42 -25.54 -42.59 1.97
C GLN A 42 -24.31 -43.29 1.38
N MET A 43 -23.69 -44.15 2.16
CA MET A 43 -22.47 -44.87 1.77
C MET A 43 -22.61 -46.37 2.02
N GLY A 44 -22.18 -47.13 1.01
CA GLY A 44 -22.07 -48.57 1.06
C GLY A 44 -23.41 -49.32 1.13
N LYS A 45 -23.35 -50.67 1.11
CA LYS A 45 -24.55 -51.52 1.10
C LYS A 45 -25.42 -51.39 2.38
N LYS A 46 -24.88 -50.83 3.46
CA LYS A 46 -25.61 -50.59 4.74
C LYS A 46 -26.23 -49.20 4.82
N ALA A 47 -26.24 -48.42 3.73
CA ALA A 47 -26.81 -47.07 3.67
C ALA A 47 -26.41 -46.17 4.83
N LEU A 48 -25.13 -46.16 5.24
CA LEU A 48 -24.63 -45.27 6.29
C LEU A 48 -24.74 -43.82 5.87
N ALA A 49 -25.31 -42.99 6.73
CA ALA A 49 -25.51 -41.56 6.46
C ALA A 49 -24.17 -40.82 6.27
N VAL A 50 -24.08 -39.96 5.26
CA VAL A 50 -22.92 -39.12 4.99
C VAL A 50 -23.25 -37.68 5.44
N SER A 51 -22.76 -37.30 6.64
CA SER A 51 -22.91 -35.97 7.19
C SER A 51 -21.91 -35.00 6.59
N ASP A 52 -22.17 -33.69 6.71
CA ASP A 52 -21.25 -32.62 6.38
C ASP A 52 -20.70 -32.65 4.93
N ALA A 53 -21.48 -33.20 4.00
CA ALA A 53 -21.19 -33.18 2.57
C ALA A 53 -21.82 -31.93 1.95
N HIS A 54 -21.10 -31.29 1.04
CA HIS A 54 -21.59 -30.12 0.28
C HIS A 54 -22.44 -30.62 -0.90
N VAL A 55 -23.64 -30.07 -1.00
CA VAL A 55 -24.58 -30.35 -2.09
C VAL A 55 -24.82 -29.08 -2.87
N MET A 56 -24.50 -29.12 -4.16
CA MET A 56 -24.71 -28.04 -5.12
C MET A 56 -25.87 -28.39 -6.05
N LEU A 57 -26.77 -27.46 -6.32
CA LEU A 57 -27.86 -27.58 -7.29
C LEU A 57 -27.75 -26.44 -8.31
N VAL A 58 -27.79 -26.79 -9.59
CA VAL A 58 -27.68 -25.85 -10.72
C VAL A 58 -28.78 -26.15 -11.72
N TYR A 59 -29.47 -25.14 -12.22
CA TYR A 59 -30.41 -25.26 -13.33
C TYR A 59 -29.66 -25.38 -14.66
N LEU A 60 -30.08 -26.29 -15.51
CA LEU A 60 -29.45 -26.54 -16.81
C LEU A 60 -30.09 -25.76 -17.97
N GLU A 61 -31.19 -25.09 -17.75
CA GLU A 61 -31.92 -24.28 -18.74
C GLU A 61 -31.81 -22.78 -18.43
N ASP A 62 -31.66 -21.92 -19.43
CA ASP A 62 -31.60 -20.47 -19.28
C ASP A 62 -32.97 -19.88 -18.95
N GLY A 63 -33.05 -19.07 -17.84
CA GLY A 63 -34.23 -18.38 -17.39
C GLY A 63 -33.99 -17.50 -16.15
N GLU A 64 -34.99 -16.80 -15.60
CA GLU A 64 -34.93 -16.06 -14.33
C GLU A 64 -34.90 -17.05 -13.13
N ARG A 65 -33.91 -17.90 -13.07
CA ARG A 65 -33.75 -18.94 -12.06
C ARG A 65 -32.47 -18.74 -11.26
N PRO A 66 -32.39 -19.17 -9.97
CA PRO A 66 -31.17 -19.02 -9.19
C PRO A 66 -30.01 -19.83 -9.81
N ASP A 67 -28.91 -19.16 -10.11
CA ASP A 67 -27.77 -19.73 -10.85
C ASP A 67 -27.17 -20.98 -10.17
N THR A 68 -27.02 -20.99 -8.87
CA THR A 68 -26.44 -22.12 -8.13
C THR A 68 -26.81 -22.03 -6.65
N LEU A 69 -27.33 -23.12 -6.11
CA LEU A 69 -27.70 -23.22 -4.71
C LEU A 69 -26.81 -24.25 -3.98
N TYR A 70 -26.45 -23.96 -2.74
CA TYR A 70 -25.61 -24.84 -1.91
C TYR A 70 -26.31 -25.22 -0.61
N ARG A 71 -26.14 -26.46 -0.17
CA ARG A 71 -26.55 -26.98 1.15
C ARG A 71 -25.46 -27.91 1.70
N VAL A 72 -25.49 -28.08 2.99
CA VAL A 72 -24.65 -29.08 3.69
C VAL A 72 -25.55 -30.14 4.25
N SER A 73 -25.18 -31.43 4.10
CA SER A 73 -25.96 -32.54 4.65
C SER A 73 -25.93 -32.54 6.18
N SER A 74 -27.07 -32.89 6.78
CA SER A 74 -27.21 -33.05 8.22
C SER A 74 -26.42 -34.24 8.77
N LYS A 75 -26.37 -34.39 10.09
CA LYS A 75 -25.79 -35.59 10.75
C LYS A 75 -26.44 -36.91 10.29
N GLY A 76 -27.69 -36.88 9.83
CA GLY A 76 -28.39 -38.00 9.23
C GLY A 76 -28.22 -38.15 7.72
N GLY A 77 -27.32 -37.36 7.10
CA GLY A 77 -27.05 -37.40 5.66
C GLY A 77 -28.12 -36.69 4.79
N SER A 78 -29.14 -36.08 5.39
CA SER A 78 -30.23 -35.43 4.65
C SER A 78 -29.90 -33.98 4.29
N PHE A 79 -30.42 -33.52 3.16
CA PHE A 79 -30.40 -32.15 2.73
C PHE A 79 -31.74 -31.76 2.07
N SER A 80 -32.05 -30.46 2.02
CA SER A 80 -33.23 -29.98 1.31
C SER A 80 -33.04 -28.61 0.70
N PHE A 81 -33.64 -28.39 -0.49
CA PHE A 81 -33.81 -27.11 -1.16
C PHE A 81 -35.29 -26.88 -1.31
N LYS A 82 -35.79 -25.70 -0.86
CA LYS A 82 -37.21 -25.36 -0.87
C LYS A 82 -37.47 -24.15 -1.75
N GLY A 83 -38.71 -24.03 -2.21
CA GLY A 83 -39.12 -22.87 -2.98
C GLY A 83 -38.53 -22.78 -4.38
N LEU A 84 -38.28 -23.95 -5.00
CA LEU A 84 -37.63 -24.03 -6.30
C LEU A 84 -38.68 -23.94 -7.43
N PRO A 85 -38.39 -23.27 -8.54
CA PRO A 85 -39.16 -23.42 -9.74
C PRO A 85 -39.02 -24.83 -10.34
N PRO A 86 -40.06 -25.46 -10.92
CA PRO A 86 -39.93 -26.69 -11.69
C PRO A 86 -38.96 -26.53 -12.86
N GLY A 87 -38.22 -27.58 -13.22
CA GLY A 87 -37.26 -27.53 -14.31
C GLY A 87 -36.12 -28.51 -14.14
N ARG A 88 -35.23 -28.58 -15.12
CA ARG A 88 -34.12 -29.51 -15.16
C ARG A 88 -32.93 -29.01 -14.40
N VAL A 89 -32.46 -29.78 -13.40
CA VAL A 89 -31.36 -29.41 -12.50
C VAL A 89 -30.26 -30.44 -12.48
N TYR A 90 -29.03 -29.99 -12.31
CA TYR A 90 -27.88 -30.81 -11.99
C TYR A 90 -27.59 -30.68 -10.50
N ILE A 91 -27.51 -31.79 -9.80
CA ILE A 91 -27.18 -31.84 -8.37
C ILE A 91 -25.89 -32.61 -8.18
N LYS A 92 -24.96 -32.06 -7.44
CA LYS A 92 -23.66 -32.67 -7.14
C LYS A 92 -23.40 -32.63 -5.64
N ALA A 93 -23.08 -33.81 -5.08
CA ALA A 93 -22.67 -33.98 -3.69
C ALA A 93 -21.17 -34.26 -3.61
N THR A 94 -20.47 -33.52 -2.78
CA THR A 94 -19.02 -33.62 -2.60
C THR A 94 -18.68 -33.69 -1.11
N LYS A 95 -17.76 -34.59 -0.76
CA LYS A 95 -17.21 -34.67 0.59
C LYS A 95 -15.77 -35.15 0.53
N VAL A 96 -14.94 -34.51 1.36
CA VAL A 96 -13.51 -34.85 1.43
C VAL A 96 -13.28 -36.30 1.80
N GLY A 97 -12.39 -36.97 1.07
CA GLY A 97 -12.08 -38.38 1.24
C GLY A 97 -13.12 -39.30 0.63
N MET A 98 -14.07 -38.81 -0.12
CA MET A 98 -15.07 -39.54 -0.85
C MET A 98 -15.10 -39.16 -2.32
N ASN A 99 -15.49 -40.07 -3.17
CA ASN A 99 -15.75 -39.78 -4.58
C ASN A 99 -17.01 -38.92 -4.69
N ASP A 100 -16.98 -37.93 -5.58
CA ASP A 100 -18.14 -37.08 -5.88
C ASP A 100 -19.28 -37.95 -6.43
N SER A 101 -20.52 -37.59 -6.05
CA SER A 101 -21.73 -38.19 -6.59
C SER A 101 -22.64 -37.12 -7.15
N ASP A 102 -23.06 -37.27 -8.40
CA ASP A 102 -23.82 -36.27 -9.12
C ASP A 102 -24.89 -36.88 -10.00
N GLY A 103 -25.85 -36.06 -10.43
CA GLY A 103 -26.92 -36.46 -11.33
C GLY A 103 -27.76 -35.31 -11.85
N VAL A 104 -28.48 -35.56 -12.94
CA VAL A 104 -29.45 -34.63 -13.53
C VAL A 104 -30.84 -35.09 -13.18
N PHE A 105 -31.72 -34.17 -12.72
CA PHE A 105 -33.06 -34.47 -12.27
C PHE A 105 -34.04 -33.45 -12.86
N ASP A 106 -35.22 -33.92 -13.23
CA ASP A 106 -36.33 -33.06 -13.66
C ASP A 106 -37.23 -32.78 -12.46
N LEU A 107 -37.22 -31.54 -11.96
CA LEU A 107 -38.01 -31.13 -10.81
C LEU A 107 -39.48 -30.87 -11.22
N THR A 108 -40.37 -31.57 -10.57
CA THR A 108 -41.83 -31.35 -10.68
C THR A 108 -42.35 -30.56 -9.47
N GLU A 109 -43.56 -29.97 -9.59
CA GLU A 109 -44.21 -29.36 -8.42
C GLU A 109 -44.38 -30.36 -7.28
N GLY A 110 -44.12 -29.94 -6.04
CA GLY A 110 -44.15 -30.77 -4.85
C GLY A 110 -42.81 -31.27 -4.41
N LYS A 111 -42.78 -32.40 -3.69
CA LYS A 111 -41.55 -33.00 -3.11
C LYS A 111 -40.86 -33.94 -4.09
N ASN A 112 -39.63 -33.62 -4.46
CA ASN A 112 -38.77 -34.46 -5.29
C ASN A 112 -37.73 -35.14 -4.37
N MET A 113 -37.68 -36.47 -4.35
CA MET A 113 -36.74 -37.24 -3.52
C MET A 113 -35.55 -37.69 -4.35
N VAL A 114 -34.32 -37.43 -3.86
CA VAL A 114 -33.08 -37.85 -4.51
C VAL A 114 -32.18 -38.60 -3.51
N VAL A 115 -31.48 -39.63 -3.97
CA VAL A 115 -30.56 -40.44 -3.14
C VAL A 115 -29.23 -40.51 -3.87
N PHE A 116 -28.17 -40.11 -3.19
CA PHE A 116 -26.79 -40.21 -3.69
C PHE A 116 -26.02 -41.27 -2.94
N GLN A 117 -25.36 -42.14 -3.66
CA GLN A 117 -24.41 -43.12 -3.13
C GLN A 117 -23.01 -42.58 -3.23
N MET A 118 -22.35 -42.40 -2.10
CA MET A 118 -20.97 -41.97 -2.03
C MET A 118 -20.07 -43.14 -1.62
N SER A 119 -18.84 -43.16 -2.07
CA SER A 119 -17.84 -44.16 -1.72
C SER A 119 -16.55 -43.52 -1.27
N TYR A 120 -15.78 -44.16 -0.40
CA TYR A 120 -14.45 -43.64 -0.10
C TYR A 120 -13.58 -43.56 -1.36
N SER A 121 -12.84 -42.47 -1.49
CA SER A 121 -11.81 -42.38 -2.53
C SER A 121 -10.70 -43.40 -2.18
N SER A 122 -10.41 -44.29 -3.09
CA SER A 122 -9.38 -45.32 -2.92
C SER A 122 -7.94 -44.80 -3.13
N GLU A 123 -7.75 -43.51 -3.26
CA GLU A 123 -6.45 -42.87 -3.49
C GLU A 123 -5.68 -42.56 -2.18
N TYR A 124 -5.54 -43.53 -1.30
CA TYR A 124 -4.51 -43.49 -0.26
C TYR A 124 -3.54 -44.66 -0.51
N LEU A 125 -2.76 -44.60 -1.57
CA LEU A 125 -1.55 -45.39 -1.70
C LEU A 125 -0.35 -44.51 -1.42
N GLU A 126 0.48 -44.92 -0.46
CA GLU A 126 1.81 -44.35 -0.23
C GLU A 126 2.55 -44.21 -1.56
N ALA A 127 3.14 -43.03 -1.76
CA ALA A 127 3.81 -42.64 -2.98
C ALA A 127 4.98 -43.61 -3.32
N SER A 128 4.72 -44.59 -4.13
CA SER A 128 5.76 -45.08 -5.02
C SER A 128 6.04 -43.99 -6.05
N SER A 129 7.28 -43.56 -6.19
CA SER A 129 7.71 -42.51 -7.11
C SER A 129 7.56 -42.99 -8.55
N VAL A 130 6.37 -42.89 -9.08
CA VAL A 130 6.14 -42.85 -10.51
C VAL A 130 6.42 -41.38 -10.91
N VAL A 131 7.52 -41.14 -11.59
CA VAL A 131 7.77 -39.86 -12.30
C VAL A 131 6.74 -39.81 -13.44
N SER A 132 5.52 -39.48 -13.11
CA SER A 132 4.51 -39.11 -14.07
C SER A 132 4.85 -37.72 -14.57
N ASN A 133 4.97 -37.55 -15.88
CA ASN A 133 5.08 -36.23 -16.53
C ASN A 133 3.76 -35.47 -16.37
N VAL A 134 3.47 -35.03 -15.15
CA VAL A 134 2.30 -34.21 -14.87
C VAL A 134 2.60 -32.80 -15.43
N PRO A 135 1.82 -32.29 -16.39
CA PRO A 135 2.08 -31.00 -16.98
C PRO A 135 1.99 -29.91 -15.90
N LEU A 136 3.01 -29.06 -15.81
CA LEU A 136 3.07 -27.95 -14.87
C LEU A 136 1.85 -27.04 -14.98
N MET A 137 1.38 -26.82 -16.22
CA MET A 137 0.31 -25.88 -16.53
C MET A 137 -0.59 -26.47 -17.62
N LYS A 138 -1.91 -26.33 -17.43
CA LYS A 138 -2.94 -26.64 -18.44
C LYS A 138 -3.79 -25.40 -18.66
N ILE A 139 -3.89 -24.95 -19.91
CA ILE A 139 -4.74 -23.82 -20.29
C ILE A 139 -6.04 -24.38 -20.86
N LEU A 140 -7.16 -24.04 -20.23
CA LEU A 140 -8.51 -24.22 -20.74
C LEU A 140 -8.99 -22.89 -21.33
N LYS A 141 -10.18 -22.87 -21.92
CA LYS A 141 -10.71 -21.70 -22.62
C LYS A 141 -10.70 -20.41 -21.77
N ASP A 142 -10.98 -20.51 -20.49
CA ASP A 142 -11.18 -19.41 -19.53
C ASP A 142 -10.38 -19.57 -18.22
N THR A 143 -9.69 -20.70 -18.04
CA THR A 143 -9.03 -21.06 -16.79
C THR A 143 -7.63 -21.59 -17.06
N THR A 144 -6.63 -21.09 -16.37
CA THR A 144 -5.27 -21.64 -16.32
C THR A 144 -5.12 -22.43 -15.03
N ILE A 145 -4.78 -23.70 -15.14
CA ILE A 145 -4.60 -24.63 -14.03
C ILE A 145 -3.12 -24.93 -13.87
N PHE A 146 -2.59 -24.71 -12.67
CA PHE A 146 -1.23 -25.09 -12.27
C PHE A 146 -1.28 -26.29 -11.35
N ASN A 147 -0.43 -27.26 -11.60
CA ASN A 147 -0.36 -28.47 -10.78
C ASN A 147 0.77 -28.35 -9.76
N ALA A 148 0.44 -28.39 -8.47
CA ALA A 148 1.43 -28.29 -7.41
C ALA A 148 2.40 -29.49 -7.39
N ALA A 149 1.96 -30.67 -7.81
CA ALA A 149 2.81 -31.87 -7.87
C ALA A 149 3.93 -31.78 -8.93
N ALA A 150 3.80 -30.88 -9.90
CA ALA A 150 4.83 -30.64 -10.91
C ALA A 150 5.98 -29.74 -10.45
N VAL A 151 5.94 -29.27 -9.19
CA VAL A 151 6.92 -28.34 -8.62
C VAL A 151 7.44 -28.92 -7.31
N LYS A 152 8.74 -28.87 -7.11
CA LYS A 152 9.37 -29.33 -5.88
C LYS A 152 9.43 -28.18 -4.86
N THR A 153 8.90 -28.41 -3.69
CA THR A 153 8.93 -27.49 -2.55
C THR A 153 9.61 -28.15 -1.37
N PHE A 154 10.13 -27.34 -0.44
CA PHE A 154 10.77 -27.86 0.76
C PHE A 154 9.73 -28.08 1.87
N ASP A 155 10.04 -28.95 2.81
CA ASP A 155 9.16 -29.25 3.93
C ASP A 155 8.84 -27.98 4.73
N GLY A 156 7.56 -27.71 4.95
CA GLY A 156 7.08 -26.54 5.69
C GLY A 156 7.17 -25.20 4.94
N GLU A 157 7.47 -25.20 3.64
CA GLU A 157 7.30 -23.98 2.84
C GLU A 157 5.82 -23.62 2.72
N SER A 158 5.50 -22.33 2.75
CA SER A 158 4.15 -21.84 2.49
C SER A 158 3.77 -22.07 1.02
N ALA A 159 2.48 -22.09 0.72
CA ALA A 159 1.99 -22.20 -0.64
C ALA A 159 2.49 -21.04 -1.55
N LEU A 160 2.98 -19.94 -0.98
CA LEU A 160 3.61 -18.87 -1.72
C LEU A 160 4.80 -19.34 -2.56
N ALA A 161 5.57 -20.31 -2.06
CA ALA A 161 6.70 -20.90 -2.78
C ALA A 161 6.27 -21.60 -4.11
N LEU A 162 5.00 -22.00 -4.23
CA LEU A 162 4.45 -22.52 -5.49
C LEU A 162 4.28 -21.40 -6.52
N LEU A 163 3.77 -20.23 -6.08
CA LEU A 163 3.58 -19.08 -6.98
C LEU A 163 4.91 -18.57 -7.53
N GLU A 164 5.94 -18.56 -6.71
CA GLU A 164 7.29 -18.17 -7.13
C GLU A 164 7.83 -19.07 -8.26
N GLN A 165 7.38 -20.32 -8.31
CA GLN A 165 7.82 -21.29 -9.31
C GLN A 165 6.84 -21.42 -10.49
N PHE A 166 5.58 -21.02 -10.33
CA PHE A 166 4.61 -21.04 -11.44
C PHE A 166 4.88 -19.91 -12.43
N PRO A 167 4.86 -20.20 -13.74
CA PRO A 167 5.06 -19.18 -14.75
C PRO A 167 3.93 -18.13 -14.74
N GLY A 168 4.28 -16.87 -14.88
CA GLY A 168 3.34 -15.76 -15.00
C GLY A 168 2.97 -15.10 -13.68
N PHE A 169 3.31 -15.69 -12.55
CA PHE A 169 3.09 -15.08 -11.26
C PHE A 169 4.24 -14.14 -10.86
N GLU A 170 3.86 -13.00 -10.30
CA GLU A 170 4.75 -12.05 -9.63
C GLU A 170 4.14 -11.71 -8.27
N VAL A 171 4.95 -11.82 -7.23
CA VAL A 171 4.56 -11.43 -5.87
C VAL A 171 5.37 -10.20 -5.49
N ARG A 172 4.68 -9.12 -5.13
CA ARG A 172 5.28 -7.85 -4.69
C ARG A 172 4.65 -7.43 -3.36
N GLY A 173 5.40 -7.61 -2.27
CA GLY A 173 4.87 -7.33 -0.93
C GLY A 173 3.62 -8.18 -0.64
N THR A 174 2.47 -7.55 -0.49
CA THR A 174 1.18 -8.21 -0.22
C THR A 174 0.33 -8.45 -1.47
N SER A 175 0.78 -8.04 -2.65
CA SER A 175 0.05 -8.20 -3.91
C SER A 175 0.56 -9.39 -4.72
N ILE A 176 -0.36 -10.10 -5.35
CA ILE A 176 -0.09 -11.17 -6.31
C ILE A 176 -0.58 -10.69 -7.67
N ASN A 177 0.30 -10.75 -8.67
CA ASN A 177 -0.06 -10.49 -10.06
C ASN A 177 0.09 -11.79 -10.87
N PHE A 178 -0.79 -11.99 -11.80
CA PHE A 178 -0.66 -13.04 -12.81
C PHE A 178 -0.72 -12.43 -14.20
N MET A 179 0.32 -12.66 -15.00
CA MET A 179 0.45 -12.09 -16.35
C MET A 179 0.26 -10.56 -16.36
N GLY A 180 0.86 -9.87 -15.37
CA GLY A 180 0.79 -8.40 -15.23
C GLY A 180 -0.53 -7.86 -14.65
N LYS A 181 -1.57 -8.69 -14.51
CA LYS A 181 -2.85 -8.28 -13.91
C LYS A 181 -2.89 -8.65 -12.41
N PRO A 182 -3.37 -7.76 -11.54
CA PRO A 182 -3.52 -8.07 -10.12
C PRO A 182 -4.61 -9.12 -9.87
N ILE A 183 -4.35 -10.01 -8.92
CA ILE A 183 -5.33 -10.95 -8.40
C ILE A 183 -6.20 -10.22 -7.38
N ALA A 184 -7.49 -10.15 -7.67
CA ALA A 184 -8.45 -9.45 -6.82
C ALA A 184 -8.85 -10.26 -5.59
N ARG A 185 -8.98 -11.60 -5.73
CA ARG A 185 -9.45 -12.49 -4.66
C ARG A 185 -8.81 -13.87 -4.77
N THR A 186 -8.72 -14.55 -3.62
CA THR A 186 -8.29 -15.94 -3.54
C THR A 186 -9.35 -16.79 -2.85
N TYR A 187 -9.74 -17.87 -3.50
CA TYR A 187 -10.61 -18.90 -2.97
C TYR A 187 -9.78 -20.11 -2.52
N VAL A 188 -10.28 -20.83 -1.55
CA VAL A 188 -9.78 -22.16 -1.20
C VAL A 188 -10.94 -23.14 -1.34
N ASN A 189 -10.81 -24.08 -2.26
CA ASN A 189 -11.86 -25.02 -2.65
C ASN A 189 -13.20 -24.34 -3.07
N GLY A 190 -13.10 -23.14 -3.68
CA GLY A 190 -14.24 -22.34 -4.11
C GLY A 190 -14.83 -21.43 -3.05
N VAL A 191 -14.28 -21.40 -1.82
CA VAL A 191 -14.76 -20.57 -0.70
C VAL A 191 -13.70 -19.53 -0.29
N GLN A 192 -14.11 -18.31 -0.03
CA GLN A 192 -13.22 -17.23 0.39
C GLN A 192 -13.05 -17.24 1.92
N ILE A 193 -12.23 -18.17 2.44
CA ILE A 193 -12.05 -18.33 3.89
C ILE A 193 -11.02 -17.39 4.52
N PHE A 194 -10.09 -16.82 3.72
CA PHE A 194 -8.99 -15.99 4.21
C PHE A 194 -9.19 -14.48 3.98
N GLY A 195 -10.41 -14.05 3.70
CA GLY A 195 -10.73 -12.63 3.50
C GLY A 195 -10.34 -12.08 2.13
N ASP A 196 -10.24 -10.76 2.03
CA ASP A 196 -10.06 -10.06 0.77
C ASP A 196 -8.59 -9.99 0.30
N LYS A 197 -7.63 -10.28 1.18
CA LYS A 197 -6.22 -10.25 0.83
C LYS A 197 -5.81 -11.57 0.16
N ALA A 198 -5.54 -11.51 -1.14
CA ALA A 198 -5.20 -12.67 -1.95
C ALA A 198 -4.00 -13.47 -1.39
N ILE A 199 -3.00 -12.81 -0.84
CA ILE A 199 -1.77 -13.43 -0.34
C ILE A 199 -1.97 -14.23 0.95
N THR A 200 -2.99 -13.90 1.77
CA THR A 200 -3.18 -14.55 3.08
C THR A 200 -3.34 -16.05 2.97
N ALA A 201 -4.11 -16.52 1.98
CA ALA A 201 -4.28 -17.96 1.73
C ALA A 201 -2.95 -18.66 1.44
N PHE A 202 -2.07 -18.01 0.68
CA PHE A 202 -0.76 -18.59 0.32
C PHE A 202 0.25 -18.56 1.46
N ASN A 203 0.12 -17.62 2.38
CA ASN A 203 0.95 -17.57 3.59
C ASN A 203 0.51 -18.60 4.62
N GLU A 204 -0.81 -18.83 4.73
CA GLU A 204 -1.39 -19.69 5.74
C GLU A 204 -1.44 -21.18 5.36
N LEU A 205 -1.39 -21.51 4.09
CA LEU A 205 -1.34 -22.90 3.62
C LEU A 205 0.11 -23.34 3.39
N TYR A 206 0.40 -24.62 3.65
CA TYR A 206 1.68 -25.20 3.24
C TYR A 206 1.62 -25.65 1.77
N ALA A 207 2.77 -25.60 1.09
CA ALA A 207 2.88 -26.00 -0.31
C ALA A 207 2.48 -27.47 -0.54
N ASP A 208 2.80 -28.36 0.38
CA ASP A 208 2.46 -29.78 0.32
C ASP A 208 0.96 -30.07 0.51
N GLU A 209 0.19 -29.11 1.00
CA GLU A 209 -1.27 -29.20 1.16
C GLU A 209 -2.03 -28.86 -0.12
N VAL A 210 -1.39 -28.15 -1.05
CA VAL A 210 -2.00 -27.71 -2.29
C VAL A 210 -1.91 -28.81 -3.34
N SER A 211 -3.01 -29.06 -4.04
CA SER A 211 -3.06 -29.95 -5.20
C SER A 211 -2.96 -29.17 -6.51
N GLN A 212 -3.71 -28.10 -6.64
CA GLN A 212 -3.77 -27.26 -7.84
C GLN A 212 -3.99 -25.79 -7.47
N VAL A 213 -3.51 -24.88 -8.32
CA VAL A 213 -3.86 -23.46 -8.30
C VAL A 213 -4.52 -23.13 -9.64
N ARG A 214 -5.72 -22.59 -9.60
CA ARG A 214 -6.52 -22.23 -10.78
C ARG A 214 -6.60 -20.70 -10.87
N VAL A 215 -6.36 -20.18 -12.05
CA VAL A 215 -6.52 -18.74 -12.35
C VAL A 215 -7.59 -18.60 -13.41
N TYR A 216 -8.59 -17.77 -13.16
CA TYR A 216 -9.63 -17.44 -14.11
C TYR A 216 -10.13 -16.02 -13.95
N GLU A 217 -10.87 -15.54 -14.93
CA GLU A 217 -11.49 -14.22 -14.87
C GLU A 217 -12.95 -14.34 -14.42
N GLU A 218 -13.29 -13.56 -13.39
CA GLU A 218 -14.66 -13.45 -12.88
C GLU A 218 -15.15 -12.00 -13.09
N THR A 219 -16.42 -11.81 -13.42
CA THR A 219 -17.02 -10.47 -13.47
C THR A 219 -17.06 -9.91 -12.05
N ARG A 220 -16.69 -8.64 -11.88
CA ARG A 220 -16.73 -7.98 -10.57
C ARG A 220 -18.09 -8.14 -9.93
N ALA A 221 -18.10 -8.47 -8.64
CA ALA A 221 -19.34 -8.65 -7.89
C ALA A 221 -20.26 -7.41 -7.96
N GLU A 222 -19.67 -6.22 -8.04
CA GLU A 222 -20.40 -4.96 -8.21
C GLU A 222 -21.11 -4.88 -9.57
N ASP A 223 -20.43 -5.26 -10.66
CA ASP A 223 -20.99 -5.26 -12.00
C ASP A 223 -22.07 -6.34 -12.16
N LEU A 224 -21.86 -7.53 -11.55
CA LEU A 224 -22.89 -8.58 -11.50
C LEU A 224 -24.14 -8.11 -10.76
N ARG A 225 -23.97 -7.46 -9.61
CA ARG A 225 -25.08 -6.87 -8.84
C ARG A 225 -25.83 -5.81 -9.64
N ARG A 226 -25.12 -5.08 -10.48
CA ARG A 226 -25.69 -4.06 -11.38
C ARG A 226 -26.35 -4.66 -12.63
N GLY A 227 -26.28 -5.96 -12.85
CA GLY A 227 -26.81 -6.62 -14.03
C GLY A 227 -26.11 -6.23 -15.34
N ILE A 228 -24.83 -5.82 -15.26
CA ILE A 228 -24.04 -5.41 -16.42
C ILE A 228 -23.51 -6.66 -17.12
N LYS A 229 -24.00 -6.97 -18.32
CA LYS A 229 -23.62 -8.18 -19.07
C LYS A 229 -22.12 -8.23 -19.42
N HIS A 230 -21.53 -7.10 -19.80
CA HIS A 230 -20.09 -6.96 -20.09
C HIS A 230 -19.38 -6.20 -18.96
N GLY A 231 -19.60 -6.64 -17.71
CA GLY A 231 -18.95 -6.07 -16.54
C GLY A 231 -17.42 -6.20 -16.59
N GLN A 232 -16.77 -5.38 -15.79
CA GLN A 232 -15.32 -5.46 -15.65
C GLN A 232 -14.94 -6.82 -15.05
N LYS A 233 -14.08 -7.54 -15.75
CA LYS A 233 -13.54 -8.80 -15.26
C LYS A 233 -12.32 -8.54 -14.38
N GLU A 234 -12.20 -9.33 -13.33
CA GLU A 234 -11.06 -9.37 -12.44
C GLU A 234 -10.48 -10.77 -12.39
N GLN A 235 -9.17 -10.88 -12.24
CA GLN A 235 -8.53 -12.18 -12.09
C GLN A 235 -8.68 -12.66 -10.65
N VAL A 236 -9.03 -13.93 -10.51
CA VAL A 236 -9.17 -14.61 -9.23
C VAL A 236 -8.37 -15.90 -9.22
N LEU A 237 -7.95 -16.30 -8.02
CA LEU A 237 -7.28 -17.56 -7.76
C LEU A 237 -8.19 -18.50 -6.99
N ASP A 238 -8.17 -19.77 -7.33
CA ASP A 238 -8.77 -20.83 -6.52
C ASP A 238 -7.74 -21.91 -6.21
N ILE A 239 -7.36 -22.03 -4.95
CA ILE A 239 -6.44 -23.04 -4.43
C ILE A 239 -7.23 -24.30 -4.15
N LYS A 240 -6.94 -25.38 -4.84
CA LYS A 240 -7.47 -26.71 -4.50
C LYS A 240 -6.51 -27.39 -3.54
N THR A 241 -6.98 -27.73 -2.37
CA THR A 241 -6.23 -28.46 -1.35
C THR A 241 -6.46 -29.95 -1.47
N LYS A 242 -5.50 -30.75 -1.03
CA LYS A 242 -5.61 -32.23 -0.97
C LYS A 242 -6.68 -32.67 0.05
N ILE A 243 -6.87 -31.88 1.10
CA ILE A 243 -7.88 -32.07 2.14
C ILE A 243 -8.75 -30.83 2.20
N GLY A 244 -10.06 -30.95 2.28
CA GLY A 244 -10.99 -29.83 2.39
C GLY A 244 -10.79 -29.04 3.69
N ILE A 245 -10.90 -27.72 3.60
CA ILE A 245 -10.76 -26.81 4.74
C ILE A 245 -12.01 -25.92 4.79
N GLN A 246 -12.77 -25.94 5.90
CA GLN A 246 -13.91 -25.07 6.15
C GLN A 246 -13.55 -23.92 7.09
N SER A 247 -12.68 -24.21 8.06
CA SER A 247 -12.13 -23.21 8.98
C SER A 247 -10.71 -23.60 9.39
N LEU A 248 -9.94 -22.58 9.75
CA LEU A 248 -8.57 -22.73 10.24
C LEU A 248 -8.40 -21.87 11.49
N SER A 249 -7.97 -22.52 12.58
CA SER A 249 -7.48 -21.84 13.78
C SER A 249 -5.96 -21.94 13.82
N ARG A 250 -5.30 -20.85 14.15
CA ARG A 250 -3.85 -20.77 14.21
C ARG A 250 -3.39 -20.05 15.47
N ILE A 251 -2.34 -20.55 16.10
CA ILE A 251 -1.58 -19.84 17.14
C ILE A 251 -0.14 -19.82 16.67
N GLY A 252 0.44 -18.63 16.62
CA GLY A 252 1.82 -18.39 16.28
C GLY A 252 2.60 -17.88 17.49
N LEU A 253 3.77 -18.44 17.73
CA LEU A 253 4.74 -17.95 18.71
C LEU A 253 6.07 -17.72 18.02
N SER A 254 6.69 -16.60 18.26
CA SER A 254 7.99 -16.25 17.71
C SER A 254 8.92 -15.69 18.79
N ALA A 255 10.15 -16.09 18.75
CA ALA A 255 11.20 -15.53 19.59
C ALA A 255 12.51 -15.51 18.81
N ALA A 256 13.26 -14.44 18.96
CA ALA A 256 14.61 -14.36 18.45
C ALA A 256 15.48 -13.58 19.44
N GLY A 257 16.75 -13.97 19.55
CA GLY A 257 17.76 -13.29 20.34
C GLY A 257 19.05 -13.20 19.55
N GLY A 258 19.80 -12.13 19.77
CA GLY A 258 21.05 -11.92 19.05
C GLY A 258 21.89 -10.80 19.64
N LEU A 259 22.97 -10.50 18.96
CA LEU A 259 23.96 -9.49 19.38
C LEU A 259 24.39 -8.67 18.14
N ASP A 260 24.67 -7.39 18.38
CA ASP A 260 25.37 -6.57 17.39
C ASP A 260 26.82 -7.09 17.24
N GLY A 261 27.30 -7.09 16.02
CA GLY A 261 28.72 -7.38 15.74
C GLY A 261 29.61 -6.15 15.92
N ASN A 262 29.06 -4.99 16.15
CA ASN A 262 29.78 -3.74 16.41
C ASN A 262 29.38 -3.18 17.78
N ARG A 263 30.29 -2.45 18.40
CA ARG A 263 29.97 -1.67 19.59
C ARG A 263 29.18 -0.43 19.18
N ASN A 264 28.16 -0.08 19.98
CA ASN A 264 27.41 1.18 19.79
C ASN A 264 28.28 2.41 20.09
N LEU A 265 27.71 3.61 19.94
CA LEU A 265 28.41 4.87 20.25
C LEU A 265 28.90 4.97 21.70
N ASP A 266 28.31 4.22 22.62
CA ASP A 266 28.69 4.16 24.02
C ASP A 266 29.70 3.04 24.30
N GLY A 267 30.21 2.37 23.25
CA GLY A 267 31.23 1.32 23.35
C GLY A 267 30.71 -0.06 23.78
N ASN A 268 29.38 -0.22 23.92
CA ASN A 268 28.75 -1.45 24.38
C ASN A 268 28.18 -2.30 23.22
N LEU A 269 28.24 -3.63 23.37
CA LEU A 269 27.51 -4.56 22.51
C LEU A 269 26.01 -4.51 22.87
N GLN A 270 25.14 -4.31 21.89
CA GLN A 270 23.72 -4.23 22.12
C GLN A 270 23.06 -5.59 21.83
N GLY A 271 22.24 -6.07 22.76
CA GLY A 271 21.40 -7.23 22.53
C GLY A 271 20.29 -6.92 21.53
N ARG A 272 20.02 -7.88 20.64
CA ARG A 272 18.90 -7.82 19.68
C ARG A 272 17.85 -8.83 20.07
N TYR A 273 16.58 -8.45 19.97
CA TYR A 273 15.49 -9.35 20.30
C TYR A 273 14.24 -9.12 19.41
N VAL A 274 13.50 -10.20 19.29
CA VAL A 274 12.13 -10.22 18.77
C VAL A 274 11.34 -11.18 19.61
N ALA A 275 10.13 -10.81 20.01
CA ALA A 275 9.18 -11.70 20.63
C ALA A 275 7.78 -11.40 20.14
N GLY A 276 6.99 -12.43 19.86
CA GLY A 276 5.60 -12.24 19.39
C GLY A 276 4.74 -13.47 19.62
N ALA A 277 3.46 -13.19 19.83
CA ALA A 277 2.42 -14.20 19.89
C ALA A 277 1.17 -13.71 19.17
N ASP A 278 0.52 -14.56 18.40
CA ASP A 278 -0.74 -14.26 17.76
C ASP A 278 -1.68 -15.47 17.77
N ALA A 279 -2.97 -15.19 17.77
CA ALA A 279 -4.02 -16.16 17.55
C ALA A 279 -4.94 -15.67 16.43
N GLN A 280 -5.23 -16.52 15.46
CA GLN A 280 -6.04 -16.22 14.29
C GLN A 280 -7.10 -17.29 14.09
N PHE A 281 -8.26 -16.86 13.64
CA PHE A 281 -9.35 -17.73 13.23
C PHE A 281 -9.87 -17.30 11.86
N TYR A 282 -9.97 -18.26 10.96
CA TYR A 282 -10.42 -18.05 9.58
C TYR A 282 -11.58 -18.98 9.26
N SER A 283 -12.68 -18.40 8.79
CA SER A 283 -13.82 -19.12 8.21
C SER A 283 -14.56 -18.23 7.22
N GLU A 284 -15.52 -18.77 6.51
CA GLU A 284 -16.36 -18.00 5.59
C GLU A 284 -17.14 -16.87 6.30
N ARG A 285 -17.60 -17.15 7.54
CA ARG A 285 -18.47 -16.21 8.29
C ARG A 285 -17.76 -15.34 9.29
N ILE A 286 -16.67 -15.82 9.85
CA ILE A 286 -15.93 -15.11 10.90
C ILE A 286 -14.44 -15.17 10.57
N LEU A 287 -13.82 -13.99 10.53
CA LEU A 287 -12.38 -13.87 10.65
C LEU A 287 -12.07 -13.07 11.89
N GLY A 288 -11.04 -13.44 12.60
CA GLY A 288 -10.62 -12.64 13.75
C GLY A 288 -9.28 -13.09 14.26
N GLY A 289 -8.65 -12.20 14.98
CA GLY A 289 -7.40 -12.51 15.62
C GLY A 289 -6.93 -11.43 16.55
N ALA A 290 -5.99 -11.77 17.38
CA ALA A 290 -5.30 -10.85 18.26
C ALA A 290 -3.84 -11.26 18.38
N GLY A 291 -2.98 -10.29 18.65
CA GLY A 291 -1.57 -10.59 18.86
C GLY A 291 -0.80 -9.44 19.48
N ILE A 292 0.37 -9.80 19.95
CA ILE A 292 1.37 -8.91 20.54
C ILE A 292 2.72 -9.19 19.90
N SER A 293 3.48 -8.15 19.61
CA SER A 293 4.89 -8.27 19.23
C SER A 293 5.72 -7.16 19.80
N THR A 294 6.97 -7.47 20.10
CA THR A 294 7.98 -6.50 20.50
C THR A 294 9.33 -6.86 19.87
N ASP A 295 10.05 -5.84 19.45
CA ASP A 295 11.39 -5.99 18.86
C ASP A 295 12.23 -4.74 19.07
N ASN A 296 13.54 -4.89 18.89
CA ASN A 296 14.47 -3.76 18.81
C ASN A 296 15.27 -3.76 17.49
N ILE A 297 14.69 -4.32 16.44
CA ILE A 297 15.27 -4.37 15.10
C ILE A 297 14.43 -3.66 14.04
N GLY A 298 13.40 -2.92 14.44
CA GLY A 298 12.62 -2.06 13.55
C GLY A 298 11.82 -2.79 12.47
N GLN A 299 11.55 -4.07 12.66
CA GLN A 299 10.79 -4.87 11.68
C GLN A 299 9.46 -5.32 12.28
N GLN A 300 8.38 -5.10 11.55
CA GLN A 300 7.05 -5.57 11.95
C GLN A 300 6.88 -7.04 11.53
N PHE A 301 6.94 -7.97 12.49
CA PHE A 301 6.81 -9.40 12.25
C PHE A 301 5.38 -9.93 12.33
N ILE A 302 4.47 -9.18 12.90
CA ILE A 302 3.04 -9.52 12.98
C ILE A 302 2.26 -8.41 12.33
N SER A 303 1.48 -8.71 11.32
CA SER A 303 0.64 -7.74 10.63
C SER A 303 -0.80 -8.23 10.54
N GLY A 304 -1.61 -7.98 11.59
CA GLY A 304 -3.05 -8.25 11.58
C GLY A 304 -3.39 -9.66 11.05
N PHE A 305 -4.20 -9.76 10.00
CA PHE A 305 -4.62 -11.04 9.42
C PHE A 305 -3.51 -11.88 8.78
N ASN A 306 -2.31 -11.36 8.59
CA ASN A 306 -1.22 -12.14 7.99
C ASN A 306 -0.47 -13.00 9.03
N GLY A 307 -0.74 -12.83 10.33
CA GLY A 307 -0.10 -13.58 11.42
C GLY A 307 1.42 -13.41 11.51
N VAL A 308 2.07 -14.26 12.30
CA VAL A 308 3.53 -14.33 12.41
C VAL A 308 4.10 -14.82 11.09
N GLN A 309 4.85 -13.96 10.41
CA GLN A 309 5.63 -14.32 9.23
C GLN A 309 6.94 -14.99 9.62
N PRO A 310 7.53 -15.82 8.75
CA PRO A 310 8.90 -16.28 8.96
C PRO A 310 9.81 -15.07 9.17
N LEU A 311 10.57 -15.06 10.26
CA LEU A 311 11.48 -13.97 10.60
C LEU A 311 12.59 -13.90 9.55
N HIS A 312 12.54 -12.87 8.71
CA HIS A 312 13.60 -12.57 7.74
C HIS A 312 14.24 -11.26 8.14
N PHE A 313 15.51 -11.29 8.45
CA PHE A 313 16.22 -10.14 8.98
C PHE A 313 16.94 -9.38 7.88
N ALA A 314 16.83 -8.06 7.89
CA ALA A 314 17.44 -7.16 6.91
C ALA A 314 18.39 -6.16 7.61
N PRO A 315 19.34 -5.57 6.88
CA PRO A 315 20.17 -4.48 7.40
C PRO A 315 19.32 -3.34 7.95
N LEU A 316 19.77 -2.79 9.08
CA LEU A 316 19.07 -1.74 9.80
C LEU A 316 19.70 -0.39 9.48
N SER A 317 18.87 0.58 9.07
CA SER A 317 19.30 1.97 8.90
C SER A 317 19.21 2.78 10.19
N ASP A 318 18.30 2.41 11.09
CA ASP A 318 18.04 3.14 12.33
C ASP A 318 17.85 2.16 13.49
N TYR A 319 18.17 2.61 14.70
CA TYR A 319 17.75 1.90 15.89
C TYR A 319 16.26 2.13 16.13
N SER A 320 15.49 1.09 16.35
CA SER A 320 14.11 1.24 16.80
C SER A 320 13.70 0.11 17.74
N GLU A 321 12.88 0.45 18.72
CA GLU A 321 12.19 -0.48 19.60
C GLU A 321 10.71 -0.33 19.33
N ASN A 322 10.04 -1.46 19.10
CA ASN A 322 8.63 -1.49 18.79
C ASN A 322 7.89 -2.39 19.78
N LEU A 323 6.67 -1.96 20.14
CA LEU A 323 5.67 -2.79 20.77
C LEU A 323 4.37 -2.60 20.01
N MET A 324 3.79 -3.67 19.52
CA MET A 324 2.52 -3.65 18.82
C MET A 324 1.54 -4.61 19.47
N LEU A 325 0.32 -4.14 19.66
CA LEU A 325 -0.85 -4.94 20.01
C LEU A 325 -1.88 -4.76 18.88
N PHE A 326 -2.51 -5.85 18.47
CA PHE A 326 -3.64 -5.75 17.54
C PHE A 326 -4.76 -6.69 17.94
N ALA A 327 -5.97 -6.32 17.58
CA ALA A 327 -7.14 -7.18 17.62
C ALA A 327 -8.04 -6.82 16.43
N ASN A 328 -8.53 -7.82 15.74
CA ASN A 328 -9.44 -7.63 14.64
C ASN A 328 -10.56 -8.65 14.65
N ILE A 329 -11.70 -8.26 14.13
CA ILE A 329 -12.84 -9.15 13.91
C ILE A 329 -13.59 -8.71 12.66
N GLU A 330 -13.95 -9.68 11.83
CA GLU A 330 -14.88 -9.50 10.73
C GLU A 330 -15.94 -10.59 10.81
N ARG A 331 -17.20 -10.20 10.75
CA ARG A 331 -18.35 -11.12 10.75
C ARG A 331 -19.21 -10.89 9.52
N ASN A 332 -19.49 -11.96 8.81
CA ASN A 332 -20.41 -11.99 7.68
C ASN A 332 -21.65 -12.79 8.05
N TRP A 333 -22.85 -12.23 7.79
CA TRP A 333 -24.12 -12.91 8.13
C TRP A 333 -24.61 -13.86 7.06
N LYS A 334 -24.10 -13.70 5.83
CA LYS A 334 -24.36 -14.61 4.69
C LYS A 334 -23.05 -14.83 3.92
N ASP A 335 -23.15 -15.25 2.65
CA ASP A 335 -22.02 -15.26 1.74
C ASP A 335 -21.31 -13.90 1.74
N ARG A 336 -19.98 -13.87 1.80
CA ARG A 336 -19.16 -12.65 1.81
C ARG A 336 -19.45 -11.70 0.65
N ARG A 337 -19.83 -12.21 -0.49
CA ARG A 337 -20.11 -11.38 -1.67
C ARG A 337 -21.41 -10.59 -1.56
N TYR A 338 -22.40 -11.14 -0.88
CA TYR A 338 -23.77 -10.60 -0.90
C TYR A 338 -24.38 -10.42 0.48
N GLY A 339 -23.67 -10.81 1.52
CA GLY A 339 -24.15 -10.71 2.89
C GLY A 339 -23.80 -9.39 3.56
N ASN A 340 -24.47 -9.13 4.67
CA ASN A 340 -24.11 -8.06 5.56
C ASN A 340 -22.81 -8.38 6.27
N SER A 341 -21.97 -7.37 6.49
CA SER A 341 -20.73 -7.57 7.21
C SER A 341 -20.46 -6.45 8.22
N PHE A 342 -19.79 -6.81 9.27
CA PHE A 342 -19.20 -5.91 10.26
C PHE A 342 -17.73 -6.23 10.39
N ARG A 343 -16.91 -5.20 10.43
CA ARG A 343 -15.48 -5.32 10.68
C ARG A 343 -15.03 -4.29 11.68
N ALA A 344 -14.18 -4.71 12.60
CA ALA A 344 -13.47 -3.83 13.52
C ALA A 344 -12.02 -4.26 13.62
N ASP A 345 -11.13 -3.29 13.54
CA ASP A 345 -9.68 -3.46 13.67
C ASP A 345 -9.18 -2.47 14.71
N TYR A 346 -8.48 -2.95 15.71
CA TYR A 346 -7.79 -2.12 16.70
C TYR A 346 -6.29 -2.40 16.65
N ARG A 347 -5.50 -1.34 16.74
CA ARG A 347 -4.04 -1.44 16.81
C ARG A 347 -3.50 -0.40 17.80
N PHE A 348 -2.62 -0.86 18.65
CA PHE A 348 -1.76 -0.03 19.47
C PHE A 348 -0.31 -0.24 19.04
N GLU A 349 0.42 0.85 18.84
CA GLU A 349 1.83 0.82 18.53
C GLU A 349 2.59 1.79 19.45
N LYS A 350 3.67 1.31 20.01
CA LYS A 350 4.71 2.13 20.63
C LYS A 350 5.97 1.94 19.82
N GLN A 351 6.51 3.04 19.34
CA GLN A 351 7.76 3.05 18.58
C GLN A 351 8.73 4.03 19.21
N TYR A 352 9.90 3.55 19.58
CA TYR A 352 11.05 4.40 19.87
C TYR A 352 12.04 4.25 18.73
N SER A 353 12.55 5.37 18.19
CA SER A 353 13.59 5.33 17.16
C SER A 353 14.67 6.35 17.43
N ARG A 354 15.89 5.99 17.02
CA ARG A 354 17.07 6.87 17.06
C ARG A 354 17.76 6.78 15.72
N SER A 355 17.98 7.93 15.10
CA SER A 355 18.74 8.03 13.86
C SER A 355 19.81 9.11 13.97
N ALA A 356 20.88 8.93 13.22
CA ALA A 356 21.90 9.94 13.03
C ALA A 356 22.29 9.97 11.55
N GLU A 357 22.40 11.16 11.01
CA GLU A 357 22.83 11.34 9.63
C GLU A 357 23.82 12.51 9.53
N VAL A 358 24.69 12.43 8.53
CA VAL A 358 25.59 13.50 8.14
C VAL A 358 25.34 13.79 6.67
N ALA A 359 25.18 15.06 6.34
CA ALA A 359 25.08 15.53 4.97
C ALA A 359 26.22 16.49 4.66
N ALA A 360 26.87 16.30 3.53
CA ALA A 360 27.81 17.25 2.98
C ALA A 360 27.22 17.85 1.71
N SER A 361 27.15 19.16 1.63
CA SER A 361 26.63 19.86 0.47
C SER A 361 27.69 20.80 -0.12
N GLU A 362 27.80 20.78 -1.43
CA GLU A 362 28.55 21.73 -2.21
C GLU A 362 27.58 22.64 -2.96
N PHE A 363 27.55 23.92 -2.63
CA PHE A 363 26.77 24.90 -3.37
C PHE A 363 27.61 25.43 -4.53
N PHE A 364 27.06 25.34 -5.73
CA PHE A 364 27.81 25.64 -6.95
C PHE A 364 28.13 27.14 -7.05
N ARG A 365 29.39 27.42 -7.30
CA ARG A 365 29.81 28.77 -7.68
C ARG A 365 29.19 29.10 -9.04
N ASN A 366 28.58 30.27 -9.16
CA ASN A 366 28.02 30.79 -10.39
C ASN A 366 28.05 32.33 -10.38
N GLU A 367 27.55 32.96 -11.45
CA GLU A 367 27.49 34.44 -11.56
C GLU A 367 26.65 35.12 -10.47
N LEU A 368 25.79 34.34 -9.78
CA LEU A 368 24.87 34.90 -8.80
C LEU A 368 25.33 34.64 -7.36
N TYR A 369 26.16 33.62 -7.13
CA TYR A 369 26.60 33.22 -5.80
C TYR A 369 28.05 32.76 -5.77
N ALA A 370 28.78 33.14 -4.71
CA ALA A 370 30.04 32.49 -4.35
C ALA A 370 29.80 31.04 -3.97
N GLY A 371 30.74 30.15 -4.35
CA GLY A 371 30.67 28.75 -3.96
C GLY A 371 30.86 28.59 -2.45
N ARG A 372 30.20 27.61 -1.86
CA ARG A 372 30.34 27.27 -0.44
C ARG A 372 30.11 25.78 -0.20
N ASN A 373 30.63 25.29 0.92
CA ASN A 373 30.39 23.93 1.36
C ASN A 373 29.65 23.94 2.69
N SER A 374 28.71 23.02 2.91
CA SER A 374 28.13 22.76 4.22
C SER A 374 28.35 21.33 4.67
N LEU A 375 28.53 21.18 5.97
CA LEU A 375 28.53 19.90 6.66
C LEU A 375 27.47 19.96 7.72
N ASP A 376 26.44 19.16 7.56
CA ASP A 376 25.31 19.07 8.46
C ASP A 376 25.31 17.74 9.19
N SER A 377 25.13 17.77 10.50
CA SER A 377 24.96 16.58 11.31
C SER A 377 23.65 16.64 12.06
N MET A 378 22.81 15.64 11.89
CA MET A 378 21.51 15.56 12.54
C MET A 378 21.42 14.30 13.39
N SER A 379 21.04 14.44 14.63
CA SER A 379 20.64 13.31 15.47
C SER A 379 19.20 13.48 15.93
N ARG A 380 18.42 12.41 15.81
CA ARG A 380 16.99 12.41 16.11
C ARG A 380 16.64 11.26 17.04
N ARG A 381 15.83 11.56 18.06
CA ARG A 381 15.21 10.56 18.93
C ARG A 381 13.71 10.79 18.88
N ASN A 382 12.97 9.75 18.60
CA ASN A 382 11.53 9.83 18.45
C ASN A 382 10.84 8.75 19.29
N LEU A 383 9.83 9.12 20.06
CA LEU A 383 8.97 8.21 20.81
C LEU A 383 7.52 8.44 20.39
N LEU A 384 6.95 7.48 19.71
CA LEU A 384 5.59 7.53 19.18
C LEU A 384 4.71 6.48 19.84
N TYR A 385 3.54 6.89 20.33
CA TYR A 385 2.45 6.03 20.73
C TYR A 385 1.26 6.28 19.79
N THR A 386 0.71 5.23 19.24
CA THR A 386 -0.45 5.33 18.36
C THR A 386 -1.52 4.33 18.77
N HIS A 387 -2.75 4.78 18.91
CA HIS A 387 -3.95 3.95 18.99
C HIS A 387 -4.76 4.20 17.73
N SER A 388 -5.10 3.15 17.01
CA SER A 388 -5.98 3.23 15.85
C SER A 388 -7.12 2.23 15.98
N LEU A 389 -8.32 2.69 15.75
CA LEU A 389 -9.54 1.90 15.67
C LEU A 389 -10.20 2.17 14.33
N SER A 390 -10.44 1.14 13.56
CA SER A 390 -11.23 1.21 12.33
C SER A 390 -12.45 0.31 12.49
N ALA A 391 -13.63 0.84 12.27
CA ALA A 391 -14.87 0.06 12.29
C ALA A 391 -15.66 0.32 11.01
N SER A 392 -16.18 -0.74 10.41
CA SER A 392 -17.01 -0.62 9.20
C SER A 392 -18.19 -1.58 9.22
N VAL A 393 -19.28 -1.15 8.63
CA VAL A 393 -20.51 -1.92 8.46
C VAL A 393 -20.92 -1.83 7.01
N ASP A 394 -21.17 -2.97 6.38
CA ASP A 394 -21.75 -3.08 5.04
C ASP A 394 -23.10 -3.77 5.17
N LEU A 395 -24.17 -3.00 5.07
CA LEU A 395 -25.55 -3.48 5.15
C LEU A 395 -26.16 -3.54 3.76
N LYS A 396 -26.71 -4.69 3.41
CA LYS A 396 -27.37 -4.97 2.13
C LYS A 396 -28.79 -5.40 2.39
N ASP A 397 -29.73 -4.57 2.00
CA ASP A 397 -31.16 -4.91 2.04
C ASP A 397 -31.47 -5.95 0.96
N THR A 398 -31.02 -5.66 -0.26
CA THR A 398 -30.98 -6.59 -1.39
C THR A 398 -29.58 -6.62 -1.98
N PRO A 399 -29.25 -7.53 -2.91
CA PRO A 399 -27.99 -7.46 -3.66
C PRO A 399 -27.77 -6.11 -4.37
N LEU A 400 -28.84 -5.34 -4.55
CA LEU A 400 -28.87 -4.09 -5.31
C LEU A 400 -28.91 -2.83 -4.45
N LYS A 401 -29.23 -2.94 -3.15
CA LYS A 401 -29.25 -1.82 -2.20
C LYS A 401 -28.24 -2.06 -1.08
N SER A 402 -27.40 -1.07 -0.84
CA SER A 402 -26.41 -1.18 0.25
C SER A 402 -26.12 0.14 0.94
N ILE A 403 -25.74 0.05 2.21
CA ILE A 403 -25.16 1.13 2.98
C ILE A 403 -23.82 0.62 3.49
N LEU A 404 -22.75 1.30 3.11
CA LEU A 404 -21.42 1.11 3.68
C LEU A 404 -21.13 2.31 4.58
N ALA A 405 -20.85 2.06 5.85
CA ALA A 405 -20.39 3.09 6.78
C ALA A 405 -19.05 2.66 7.37
N LYS A 406 -18.11 3.60 7.50
CA LYS A 406 -16.78 3.39 8.05
C LYS A 406 -16.44 4.53 9.00
N LEU A 407 -15.86 4.19 10.14
CA LEU A 407 -15.31 5.12 11.12
C LEU A 407 -13.88 4.72 11.44
N ASP A 408 -12.95 5.65 11.26
CA ASP A 408 -11.56 5.52 11.66
C ASP A 408 -11.27 6.52 12.77
N VAL A 409 -10.64 6.06 13.84
CA VAL A 409 -10.22 6.87 14.98
C VAL A 409 -8.74 6.63 15.19
N LYS A 410 -7.93 7.70 15.22
CA LYS A 410 -6.51 7.60 15.51
C LYS A 410 -6.12 8.61 16.57
N LEU A 411 -5.49 8.10 17.62
CA LEU A 411 -4.86 8.89 18.67
C LEU A 411 -3.37 8.67 18.58
N ALA A 412 -2.59 9.73 18.45
CA ALA A 412 -1.15 9.64 18.44
C ALA A 412 -0.53 10.62 19.44
N HIS A 413 0.50 10.16 20.13
CA HIS A 413 1.36 10.99 20.96
C HIS A 413 2.80 10.77 20.51
N ASN A 414 3.46 11.85 20.10
CA ASN A 414 4.81 11.86 19.60
C ASN A 414 5.68 12.78 20.44
N SER A 415 6.86 12.31 20.82
CA SER A 415 7.92 13.12 21.43
C SER A 415 9.17 13.00 20.57
N LEU A 416 9.57 14.10 19.97
CA LEU A 416 10.69 14.21 19.06
C LEU A 416 11.75 15.11 19.67
N ASN A 417 12.95 14.60 19.85
CA ASN A 417 14.14 15.39 20.18
C ASN A 417 15.08 15.35 18.97
N ASN A 418 15.46 16.51 18.50
CA ASN A 418 16.29 16.66 17.31
C ASN A 418 17.41 17.66 17.62
N ARG A 419 18.66 17.27 17.35
CA ARG A 419 19.81 18.17 17.37
C ARG A 419 20.38 18.24 15.99
N HIS A 420 20.50 19.45 15.48
CA HIS A 420 21.04 19.77 14.16
C HIS A 420 22.24 20.70 14.31
N PHE A 421 23.41 20.21 13.96
CA PHE A 421 24.64 20.98 13.84
C PHE A 421 24.93 21.23 12.36
N SER A 422 25.20 22.46 11.98
CA SER A 422 25.54 22.86 10.63
C SER A 422 26.78 23.74 10.63
N LEU A 423 27.73 23.39 9.76
CA LEU A 423 28.95 24.12 9.51
C LEU A 423 28.97 24.53 8.03
N VAL A 424 28.92 25.83 7.77
CA VAL A 424 28.99 26.37 6.41
C VAL A 424 30.28 27.12 6.22
N ARG A 425 31.05 26.76 5.17
CA ARG A 425 32.31 27.40 4.78
C ARG A 425 32.19 28.03 3.42
N GLY A 426 32.47 29.30 3.32
CA GLY A 426 32.52 30.08 2.06
C GLY A 426 33.81 30.88 1.94
N GLU A 427 33.91 31.68 0.88
CA GLU A 427 35.03 32.61 0.68
C GLU A 427 35.11 33.67 1.80
N ASP A 428 33.96 34.01 2.43
CA ASP A 428 33.81 35.02 3.45
C ASP A 428 33.99 34.50 4.90
N GLY A 429 34.37 33.24 5.08
CA GLY A 429 34.57 32.65 6.40
C GLY A 429 33.71 31.44 6.71
N GLU A 430 33.55 31.15 7.99
CA GLU A 430 32.91 30.00 8.56
C GLU A 430 31.72 30.41 9.40
N ILE A 431 30.59 29.73 9.22
CA ILE A 431 29.37 29.90 9.98
C ILE A 431 29.01 28.60 10.67
N VAL A 432 28.83 28.66 11.97
CA VAL A 432 28.40 27.50 12.78
C VAL A 432 27.00 27.76 13.33
N SER A 433 26.12 26.77 13.15
CA SER A 433 24.78 26.74 13.75
C SER A 433 24.59 25.46 14.54
N ASP A 434 24.13 25.55 15.76
CA ASP A 434 23.75 24.41 16.61
C ASP A 434 22.31 24.66 17.11
N VAL A 435 21.39 23.78 16.71
CA VAL A 435 19.97 23.83 17.02
C VAL A 435 19.60 22.57 17.79
N ASP A 436 19.13 22.71 19.01
CA ASP A 436 18.59 21.61 19.81
C ASP A 436 17.10 21.89 20.06
N ASN A 437 16.23 21.04 19.55
CA ASN A 437 14.79 21.18 19.68
C ASN A 437 14.11 19.91 20.20
N SER A 438 13.03 20.12 20.92
CA SER A 438 12.17 19.09 21.48
C SER A 438 10.72 19.40 21.23
N ASP A 439 10.03 18.54 20.51
CA ASP A 439 8.62 18.68 20.18
C ASP A 439 7.80 17.58 20.84
N ARG A 440 6.66 17.94 21.40
CA ARG A 440 5.66 17.01 21.92
C ARG A 440 4.33 17.25 21.20
N ASN A 441 3.91 16.29 20.42
CA ASN A 441 2.71 16.39 19.61
C ASN A 441 1.66 15.40 20.10
N ARG A 442 0.40 15.86 20.18
CA ARG A 442 -0.78 15.01 20.42
C ARG A 442 -1.75 15.23 19.28
N ASN A 443 -2.11 14.15 18.63
CA ASN A 443 -2.99 14.17 17.47
C ASN A 443 -4.21 13.31 17.74
N LEU A 444 -5.38 13.82 17.39
CA LEU A 444 -6.64 13.10 17.29
C LEU A 444 -7.16 13.23 15.87
N ASP A 445 -7.29 12.11 15.16
CA ASP A 445 -7.89 12.06 13.83
C ASP A 445 -9.18 11.23 13.93
N LEU A 446 -10.29 11.79 13.46
CA LEU A 446 -11.57 11.11 13.29
C LEU A 446 -11.96 11.21 11.81
N ASP A 447 -12.23 10.08 11.18
CA ASP A 447 -12.65 10.01 9.78
C ASP A 447 -13.93 9.16 9.70
N PHE A 448 -14.99 9.74 9.17
CA PHE A 448 -16.25 9.08 8.94
C PHE A 448 -16.60 9.11 7.46
N ASN A 449 -16.93 7.95 6.92
CA ASN A 449 -17.34 7.80 5.53
C ASN A 449 -18.60 6.95 5.45
N MET A 450 -19.61 7.40 4.72
CA MET A 450 -20.83 6.66 4.44
C MET A 450 -21.20 6.74 2.96
N VAL A 451 -21.51 5.59 2.38
CA VAL A 451 -21.97 5.47 0.99
C VAL A 451 -23.26 4.67 0.96
N TRP A 452 -24.31 5.28 0.45
CA TRP A 452 -25.58 4.62 0.14
C TRP A 452 -25.71 4.42 -1.34
N THR A 453 -26.14 3.22 -1.77
CA THR A 453 -26.38 2.88 -3.18
C THR A 453 -27.72 2.19 -3.34
N ASN A 454 -28.43 2.51 -4.42
CA ASN A 454 -29.64 1.82 -4.84
C ASN A 454 -29.56 1.47 -6.33
N ASN A 455 -29.47 0.18 -6.62
CA ASN A 455 -29.36 -0.37 -7.97
C ASN A 455 -30.62 -1.13 -8.42
N ASP A 456 -31.73 -1.07 -7.68
CA ASP A 456 -32.99 -1.75 -8.01
C ASP A 456 -33.64 -1.19 -9.29
N LEU A 457 -33.35 0.07 -9.60
CA LEU A 457 -33.83 0.69 -10.82
C LEU A 457 -32.94 0.27 -11.99
N LEU A 458 -33.44 -0.56 -12.87
CA LEU A 458 -32.67 -1.20 -13.96
C LEU A 458 -31.87 -0.22 -14.84
N LYS A 459 -32.32 1.02 -15.01
CA LYS A 459 -31.68 2.02 -15.88
C LYS A 459 -31.06 3.20 -15.14
N ILE A 460 -31.50 3.53 -13.94
CA ILE A 460 -31.07 4.70 -13.17
C ILE A 460 -30.64 4.25 -11.79
N ARG A 461 -29.44 4.62 -11.36
CA ARG A 461 -28.80 4.12 -10.15
C ARG A 461 -28.26 5.28 -9.33
N PRO A 462 -28.98 5.75 -8.32
CA PRO A 462 -28.52 6.81 -7.44
C PRO A 462 -27.52 6.29 -6.41
N MET A 463 -26.53 7.13 -6.10
CA MET A 463 -25.56 6.93 -5.02
C MET A 463 -25.42 8.24 -4.24
N ILE A 464 -25.38 8.15 -2.92
CA ILE A 464 -25.12 9.29 -2.03
C ILE A 464 -23.87 8.95 -1.21
N LYS A 465 -22.98 9.91 -1.10
CA LYS A 465 -21.73 9.82 -0.32
C LYS A 465 -21.72 10.93 0.72
N LEU A 466 -21.39 10.58 1.96
CA LEU A 466 -21.19 11.50 3.05
C LEU A 466 -19.81 11.22 3.65
N ASN A 467 -18.97 12.26 3.77
CA ASN A 467 -17.68 12.15 4.45
C ASN A 467 -17.57 13.26 5.49
N GLY A 468 -16.96 12.93 6.60
CA GLY A 468 -16.61 13.89 7.65
C GLY A 468 -15.25 13.55 8.23
N VAL A 469 -14.36 14.54 8.35
CA VAL A 469 -13.05 14.39 8.96
C VAL A 469 -12.89 15.46 10.03
N TYR A 470 -12.42 15.08 11.18
CA TYR A 470 -11.97 15.98 12.23
C TYR A 470 -10.57 15.61 12.66
N LYS A 471 -9.68 16.58 12.68
CA LYS A 471 -8.30 16.40 13.16
C LYS A 471 -7.97 17.49 14.14
N ARG A 472 -7.37 17.12 15.25
CA ARG A 472 -6.82 18.02 16.24
C ARG A 472 -5.37 17.68 16.51
N THR A 473 -4.53 18.71 16.53
CA THR A 473 -3.11 18.60 16.85
C THR A 473 -2.77 19.62 17.93
N ASP A 474 -2.18 19.16 19.02
CA ASP A 474 -1.62 19.99 20.07
C ASP A 474 -0.11 19.76 20.08
N ILE A 475 0.69 20.83 19.97
CA ILE A 475 2.16 20.78 19.91
C ILE A 475 2.71 21.69 20.99
N SER A 476 3.65 21.18 21.79
CA SER A 476 4.51 21.99 22.64
C SER A 476 5.94 21.76 22.19
N SER A 477 6.64 22.82 21.83
CA SER A 477 8.01 22.77 21.33
C SER A 477 8.93 23.66 22.14
N TRP A 478 10.19 23.26 22.18
CA TRP A 478 11.27 24.05 22.76
C TRP A 478 12.50 23.93 21.86
N SER A 479 13.16 25.05 21.60
CA SER A 479 14.43 25.06 20.85
C SER A 479 15.43 26.03 21.41
N ILE A 480 16.71 25.65 21.35
CA ILE A 480 17.84 26.54 21.53
C ILE A 480 18.58 26.63 20.22
N ASP A 481 18.69 27.82 19.69
CA ASP A 481 19.38 28.11 18.44
C ASP A 481 20.60 28.98 18.73
N THR A 482 21.75 28.61 18.20
CA THR A 482 23.00 29.36 18.31
C THR A 482 23.58 29.55 16.91
N LEU A 483 23.84 30.76 16.49
CA LEU A 483 24.49 31.13 15.25
C LEU A 483 25.70 32.01 15.54
N GLU A 484 26.92 31.47 15.42
CA GLU A 484 28.13 32.13 15.87
C GLU A 484 28.48 33.37 15.03
N SER A 485 28.15 33.36 13.71
CA SER A 485 28.52 34.45 12.81
C SER A 485 27.81 35.76 13.11
N SER A 486 26.60 35.73 13.67
CA SER A 486 25.80 36.92 14.00
C SER A 486 25.66 37.16 15.51
N TYR A 487 26.36 36.37 16.34
CA TYR A 487 26.12 36.31 17.78
C TYR A 487 24.65 36.05 18.14
N LEU A 488 23.89 35.48 17.21
CA LEU A 488 22.50 35.18 17.43
C LEU A 488 22.38 34.00 18.37
N ARG A 489 21.64 34.22 19.45
CA ARG A 489 21.27 33.19 20.39
C ARG A 489 19.79 33.30 20.68
N ARG A 490 19.05 32.20 20.55
CA ARG A 490 17.61 32.16 20.82
C ARG A 490 17.30 31.02 21.77
N ASN A 491 16.32 31.25 22.66
CA ASN A 491 15.77 30.22 23.52
C ASN A 491 14.24 30.26 23.39
N LEU A 492 13.70 29.49 22.43
CA LEU A 492 12.30 29.58 22.03
C LEU A 492 11.47 28.51 22.73
N THR A 493 10.33 28.89 23.27
CA THR A 493 9.25 27.98 23.65
C THR A 493 8.01 28.32 22.85
N ALA A 494 7.35 27.30 22.32
CA ALA A 494 6.13 27.50 21.54
C ALA A 494 5.08 26.46 21.88
N ASP A 495 3.84 26.95 22.00
CA ASP A 495 2.64 26.12 22.08
C ASP A 495 1.79 26.37 20.85
N ALA A 496 1.39 25.29 20.18
CA ALA A 496 0.54 25.37 19.01
C ALA A 496 -0.65 24.43 19.13
N THR A 497 -1.79 24.88 18.64
CA THR A 497 -2.99 24.06 18.49
C THR A 497 -3.51 24.15 17.06
N GLY A 498 -4.03 23.05 16.54
CA GLY A 498 -4.61 23.03 15.21
C GLY A 498 -5.86 22.17 15.19
N ASP A 499 -6.95 22.73 14.69
CA ASP A 499 -8.20 22.02 14.44
C ASP A 499 -8.53 22.05 12.95
N THR A 500 -8.82 20.90 12.37
CA THR A 500 -9.27 20.78 10.98
C THR A 500 -10.61 20.05 10.94
N TYR A 501 -11.59 20.65 10.29
CA TYR A 501 -12.90 20.08 10.01
C TYR A 501 -13.06 19.98 8.51
N SER A 502 -13.43 18.80 8.03
CA SER A 502 -13.77 18.59 6.64
C SER A 502 -15.11 17.86 6.57
N ALA A 503 -16.01 18.32 5.71
CA ALA A 503 -17.26 17.67 5.46
C ALA A 503 -17.59 17.72 3.97
N SER A 504 -18.07 16.61 3.42
CA SER A 504 -18.54 16.59 2.04
C SER A 504 -19.81 15.77 1.92
N ILE A 505 -20.69 16.25 1.03
CA ILE A 505 -21.86 15.53 0.56
C ILE A 505 -21.81 15.45 -0.96
N GLY A 506 -21.98 14.26 -1.48
CA GLY A 506 -21.97 14.03 -2.91
C GLY A 506 -23.10 13.12 -3.35
N SER A 507 -23.57 13.34 -4.55
CA SER A 507 -24.52 12.45 -5.22
C SER A 507 -23.98 12.05 -6.59
N GLU A 508 -24.24 10.82 -6.99
CA GLU A 508 -23.91 10.31 -8.31
C GLU A 508 -25.15 9.59 -8.87
N LEU A 509 -25.51 9.92 -10.09
CA LEU A 509 -26.56 9.27 -10.84
C LEU A 509 -25.93 8.52 -12.01
N GLU A 510 -25.98 7.21 -12.00
CA GLU A 510 -25.53 6.37 -13.10
C GLU A 510 -26.74 5.96 -13.95
N ILE A 511 -26.63 6.14 -15.26
CA ILE A 511 -27.66 5.82 -16.25
C ILE A 511 -27.08 4.75 -17.19
N LEU A 512 -27.72 3.61 -17.25
CA LEU A 512 -27.38 2.54 -18.17
C LEU A 512 -28.08 2.80 -19.52
N LEU A 513 -27.32 3.29 -20.49
CA LEU A 513 -27.85 3.66 -21.82
C LEU A 513 -28.10 2.43 -22.68
N ASN A 514 -27.23 1.44 -22.62
CA ASN A 514 -27.35 0.19 -23.34
C ASN A 514 -26.67 -0.95 -22.54
N ASN A 515 -27.26 -2.15 -22.60
CA ASN A 515 -26.72 -3.35 -21.95
C ASN A 515 -27.19 -4.60 -22.75
N ASP A 516 -26.70 -4.73 -23.97
CA ASP A 516 -27.00 -5.87 -24.85
C ASP A 516 -25.82 -6.87 -24.88
N GLU A 517 -25.93 -7.90 -25.70
CA GLU A 517 -24.89 -8.94 -25.84
C GLU A 517 -23.61 -8.44 -26.51
N LYS A 518 -23.66 -7.33 -27.23
CA LYS A 518 -22.51 -6.77 -27.95
C LYS A 518 -21.83 -5.64 -27.19
N ASN A 519 -22.60 -4.79 -26.49
CA ASN A 519 -22.07 -3.56 -25.92
C ASN A 519 -22.73 -3.21 -24.57
N SER A 520 -21.99 -2.55 -23.70
CA SER A 520 -22.50 -1.87 -22.51
C SER A 520 -22.08 -0.39 -22.57
N ARG A 521 -23.05 0.52 -22.38
CA ARG A 521 -22.83 1.97 -22.35
C ARG A 521 -23.43 2.56 -21.09
N GLN A 522 -22.67 3.38 -20.41
CA GLN A 522 -23.09 4.02 -19.16
C GLN A 522 -22.74 5.50 -19.19
N LEU A 523 -23.65 6.32 -18.68
CA LEU A 523 -23.43 7.72 -18.38
C LEU A 523 -23.60 7.92 -16.88
N SER A 524 -22.66 8.56 -16.22
CA SER A 524 -22.83 8.99 -14.83
C SER A 524 -22.70 10.50 -14.76
N VAL A 525 -23.56 11.10 -13.96
CA VAL A 525 -23.46 12.51 -13.58
C VAL A 525 -23.32 12.57 -12.07
N SER A 526 -22.33 13.31 -11.61
CA SER A 526 -22.08 13.50 -10.17
C SER A 526 -22.05 14.98 -9.82
N ALA A 527 -22.48 15.28 -8.62
CA ALA A 527 -22.31 16.59 -8.01
C ALA A 527 -21.92 16.39 -6.54
N ASP A 528 -20.94 17.12 -6.07
CA ASP A 528 -20.56 17.13 -4.66
C ASP A 528 -20.16 18.54 -4.19
N ILE A 529 -20.38 18.78 -2.91
CA ILE A 529 -19.95 19.97 -2.21
C ILE A 529 -19.10 19.52 -1.06
N SER A 530 -17.92 20.13 -0.91
CA SER A 530 -17.05 19.91 0.22
C SER A 530 -16.68 21.25 0.88
N TYR A 531 -16.56 21.20 2.19
CA TYR A 531 -16.11 22.31 3.00
C TYR A 531 -14.99 21.83 3.92
N ASP A 532 -13.86 22.51 3.85
CA ASP A 532 -12.70 22.30 4.71
C ASP A 532 -12.45 23.59 5.50
N ASN A 533 -12.17 23.46 6.79
CA ASN A 533 -11.78 24.55 7.67
C ASN A 533 -10.64 24.09 8.54
N THR A 534 -9.53 24.81 8.48
CA THR A 534 -8.37 24.58 9.34
C THR A 534 -8.08 25.86 10.12
N HIS A 535 -8.07 25.74 11.42
CA HIS A 535 -7.66 26.81 12.33
C HIS A 535 -6.41 26.37 13.06
N LYS A 536 -5.36 27.18 13.04
CA LYS A 536 -4.11 26.91 13.74
C LYS A 536 -3.64 28.14 14.47
N VAL A 537 -3.26 27.96 15.72
CA VAL A 537 -2.69 28.99 16.57
C VAL A 537 -1.33 28.51 17.06
N ARG A 538 -0.33 29.35 16.97
CA ARG A 538 0.99 29.15 17.58
C ARG A 538 1.44 30.41 18.27
N MET A 539 1.83 30.24 19.52
CA MET A 539 2.43 31.33 20.33
C MET A 539 3.86 30.93 20.64
N THR A 540 4.80 31.71 20.18
CA THR A 540 6.22 31.50 20.41
C THR A 540 6.79 32.61 21.26
N VAL A 541 7.55 32.25 22.29
CA VAL A 541 8.17 33.17 23.24
C VAL A 541 9.68 32.94 23.22
N ASP A 542 10.44 33.99 23.08
CA ASP A 542 11.89 33.97 23.26
C ASP A 542 12.21 34.24 24.73
N ASN A 543 12.84 33.30 25.37
CA ASN A 543 13.23 33.32 26.79
C ASN A 543 14.74 33.52 26.95
N ILE A 544 15.39 34.21 26.03
CA ILE A 544 16.84 34.50 26.12
C ILE A 544 17.15 35.33 27.37
N ASP A 545 16.24 36.23 27.72
CA ASP A 545 16.19 36.93 29.01
C ASP A 545 15.02 36.38 29.85
N PRO A 546 15.28 35.50 30.82
CA PRO A 546 14.23 34.88 31.62
C PRO A 546 13.40 35.88 32.45
N GLU A 547 13.93 37.08 32.73
CA GLU A 547 13.21 38.11 33.48
C GLU A 547 12.28 38.97 32.58
N LEU A 548 12.52 38.94 31.24
CA LEU A 548 11.74 39.68 30.24
C LEU A 548 11.47 38.86 29.00
N PRO A 549 10.66 37.75 29.08
CA PRO A 549 10.31 36.94 27.94
C PRO A 549 9.53 37.75 26.90
N GLN A 550 9.92 37.67 25.63
CA GLN A 550 9.33 38.43 24.54
C GLN A 550 8.61 37.53 23.55
N THR A 551 7.46 37.98 23.04
CA THR A 551 6.77 37.28 21.95
C THR A 551 7.63 37.30 20.69
N PHE A 552 7.93 36.14 20.14
CA PHE A 552 8.67 36.01 18.90
C PHE A 552 7.69 36.01 17.72
N TYR A 553 7.39 37.21 17.20
CA TYR A 553 6.34 37.39 16.18
C TYR A 553 6.59 36.65 14.87
N ALA A 554 7.83 36.47 14.47
CA ALA A 554 8.15 35.74 13.22
C ALA A 554 7.65 34.28 13.19
N ASP A 555 7.51 33.66 14.37
CA ASP A 555 7.00 32.27 14.51
C ASP A 555 5.66 32.19 15.29
N THR A 556 5.07 33.38 15.59
CA THR A 556 3.76 33.45 16.27
C THR A 556 2.66 33.71 15.25
N TYR A 557 1.58 32.90 15.30
CA TYR A 557 0.47 33.05 14.36
C TYR A 557 -0.88 32.57 14.92
N ASP A 558 -1.92 33.20 14.41
CA ASP A 558 -3.31 32.70 14.49
C ASP A 558 -3.91 32.83 13.10
N TYR A 559 -4.13 31.70 12.44
CA TYR A 559 -4.74 31.71 11.12
C TYR A 559 -5.88 30.70 10.96
N THR A 560 -6.82 31.05 10.12
CA THR A 560 -7.92 30.20 9.70
C THR A 560 -7.94 30.09 8.18
N TRP A 561 -7.92 28.86 7.69
CA TRP A 561 -8.03 28.55 6.27
C TRP A 561 -9.37 27.85 6.00
N LYS A 562 -10.13 28.35 5.03
CA LYS A 562 -11.40 27.78 4.63
C LYS A 562 -11.39 27.48 3.14
N LEU A 563 -11.87 26.32 2.77
CA LEU A 563 -12.03 25.90 1.40
C LEU A 563 -13.46 25.39 1.18
N LEU A 564 -14.17 26.02 0.27
CA LEU A 564 -15.47 25.56 -0.20
C LEU A 564 -15.32 25.11 -1.65
N SER A 565 -15.60 23.86 -1.94
CA SER A 565 -15.55 23.32 -3.29
C SER A 565 -16.91 22.82 -3.72
N ALA A 566 -17.34 23.24 -4.89
CA ALA A 566 -18.50 22.68 -5.57
C ALA A 566 -18.01 21.99 -6.85
N ASN A 567 -18.25 20.70 -6.95
CA ASN A 567 -17.77 19.87 -8.04
C ASN A 567 -18.94 19.30 -8.84
N ALA A 568 -18.81 19.28 -10.16
CA ALA A 568 -19.68 18.54 -11.06
C ALA A 568 -18.82 17.57 -11.86
N GLY A 569 -19.34 16.39 -12.14
CA GLY A 569 -18.63 15.38 -12.90
C GLY A 569 -19.54 14.68 -13.89
N GLN A 570 -19.07 14.53 -15.12
CA GLN A 570 -19.71 13.73 -16.14
C GLN A 570 -18.78 12.61 -16.53
N ARG A 571 -19.29 11.38 -16.53
CA ARG A 571 -18.52 10.18 -16.89
C ARG A 571 -19.29 9.40 -17.94
N TYR A 572 -18.62 9.11 -19.03
CA TYR A 572 -19.15 8.19 -20.04
C TYR A 572 -18.23 6.98 -20.14
N SER A 573 -18.80 5.79 -20.15
CA SER A 573 -18.07 4.56 -20.39
C SER A 573 -18.75 3.70 -21.43
N PHE A 574 -17.96 3.09 -22.29
CA PHE A 574 -18.36 2.16 -23.33
C PHE A 574 -17.50 0.90 -23.26
N ARG A 575 -18.12 -0.26 -23.27
CA ARG A 575 -17.45 -1.55 -23.37
C ARG A 575 -18.08 -2.39 -24.48
N SER A 576 -17.23 -3.00 -25.28
CA SER A 576 -17.66 -3.97 -26.29
C SER A 576 -17.32 -5.39 -25.88
N ALA A 577 -18.05 -6.37 -26.38
CA ALA A 577 -17.73 -7.80 -26.28
C ALA A 577 -16.35 -8.14 -26.88
N GLY A 578 -15.87 -7.33 -27.82
CA GLY A 578 -14.55 -7.46 -28.47
C GLY A 578 -13.38 -6.92 -27.64
N GLY A 579 -13.61 -6.57 -26.33
CA GLY A 579 -12.54 -6.16 -25.42
C GLY A 579 -12.12 -4.67 -25.55
N LEU A 580 -12.84 -3.85 -26.32
CA LEU A 580 -12.60 -2.42 -26.37
C LEU A 580 -13.32 -1.75 -25.18
N TYR A 581 -12.61 -0.97 -24.41
CA TYR A 581 -13.11 -0.12 -23.34
C TYR A 581 -12.71 1.32 -23.61
N PHE A 582 -13.71 2.19 -23.68
CA PHE A 582 -13.55 3.64 -23.74
C PHE A 582 -14.12 4.25 -22.47
N TYR A 583 -13.41 5.21 -21.90
CA TYR A 583 -13.81 5.89 -20.68
C TYR A 583 -13.43 7.36 -20.78
N SER A 584 -14.37 8.24 -20.55
CA SER A 584 -14.12 9.68 -20.46
C SER A 584 -14.76 10.26 -19.22
N VAL A 585 -14.06 11.19 -18.60
CA VAL A 585 -14.54 11.99 -17.46
C VAL A 585 -14.28 13.45 -17.76
N LEU A 586 -15.26 14.27 -17.51
CA LEU A 586 -15.09 15.71 -17.38
C LEU A 586 -15.43 16.06 -15.93
N LYS A 587 -14.48 16.59 -15.19
CA LYS A 587 -14.69 17.13 -13.85
C LYS A 587 -14.54 18.63 -13.88
N GLU A 588 -15.55 19.31 -13.38
CA GLU A 588 -15.64 20.76 -13.26
C GLU A 588 -15.72 21.10 -11.77
N SER A 589 -14.91 22.04 -11.31
CA SER A 589 -14.90 22.41 -9.90
C SER A 589 -14.74 23.92 -9.76
N ILE A 590 -15.56 24.49 -8.88
CA ILE A 590 -15.38 25.86 -8.40
C ILE A 590 -14.91 25.76 -6.96
N VAL A 591 -13.74 26.33 -6.69
CA VAL A 591 -13.12 26.28 -5.38
C VAL A 591 -12.93 27.71 -4.87
N ALA A 592 -13.59 28.03 -3.77
CA ALA A 592 -13.42 29.28 -3.06
C ALA A 592 -12.55 29.06 -1.83
N GLN A 593 -11.44 29.78 -1.75
CA GLN A 593 -10.47 29.72 -0.67
C GLN A 593 -10.48 31.06 0.08
N VAL A 594 -10.49 31.00 1.40
CA VAL A 594 -10.37 32.16 2.29
C VAL A 594 -9.29 31.87 3.31
N ASP A 595 -8.25 32.71 3.32
CA ASP A 595 -7.17 32.67 4.29
C ASP A 595 -7.33 33.88 5.18
N MET A 596 -7.52 33.70 6.48
CA MET A 596 -7.65 34.75 7.46
C MET A 596 -6.50 34.64 8.45
N GLU A 597 -5.68 35.65 8.52
CA GLU A 597 -4.60 35.78 9.50
C GLU A 597 -4.95 36.85 10.53
N ARG A 598 -4.74 36.59 11.81
CA ARG A 598 -5.09 37.51 12.90
C ARG A 598 -3.88 38.04 13.65
N ILE A 599 -2.75 37.34 13.59
CA ILE A 599 -1.51 37.69 14.24
C ILE A 599 -0.35 37.60 13.24
N PRO A 600 0.53 38.63 13.11
CA PRO A 600 0.57 39.88 13.89
C PRO A 600 -0.44 40.91 13.39
N GLU A 601 -0.85 40.84 12.14
CA GLU A 601 -1.80 41.76 11.51
C GLU A 601 -3.00 41.01 10.96
N GLN A 602 -4.14 41.64 10.91
CA GLN A 602 -5.33 41.08 10.32
C GLN A 602 -5.26 41.20 8.80
N VAL A 603 -5.07 40.07 8.12
CA VAL A 603 -5.05 40.00 6.66
C VAL A 603 -6.00 38.91 6.18
N ASP A 604 -6.86 39.26 5.23
CA ASP A 604 -7.80 38.33 4.59
C ASP A 604 -7.48 38.20 3.11
N TYR A 605 -7.08 37.00 2.69
CA TYR A 605 -6.94 36.64 1.27
C TYR A 605 -8.13 35.80 0.81
N ARG A 606 -8.77 36.26 -0.28
CA ARG A 606 -9.89 35.50 -0.92
C ARG A 606 -9.51 35.18 -2.35
N ARG A 607 -9.63 33.90 -2.68
CA ARG A 607 -9.30 33.38 -4.02
C ARG A 607 -10.42 32.48 -4.52
N MET A 608 -10.61 32.48 -5.82
CA MET A 608 -11.55 31.57 -6.49
C MET A 608 -10.85 30.91 -7.66
N TYR A 609 -10.97 29.60 -7.72
CA TYR A 609 -10.38 28.77 -8.79
C TYR A 609 -11.49 28.09 -9.57
N LEU A 610 -11.43 28.17 -10.89
CA LEU A 610 -12.21 27.35 -11.80
C LEU A 610 -11.31 26.22 -12.35
N CYS A 611 -11.63 24.99 -11.99
CA CYS A 611 -10.91 23.81 -12.42
C CYS A 611 -11.73 23.04 -13.44
N ILE A 612 -11.14 22.72 -14.59
CA ILE A 612 -11.76 21.91 -15.64
C ILE A 612 -10.75 20.80 -15.96
N ASP A 613 -11.07 19.59 -15.54
CA ASP A 613 -10.16 18.45 -15.52
C ASP A 613 -10.72 17.30 -16.39
N PRO A 614 -10.53 17.33 -17.71
CA PRO A 614 -10.90 16.24 -18.61
C PRO A 614 -9.93 15.06 -18.50
N SER A 615 -10.47 13.84 -18.59
CA SER A 615 -9.68 12.62 -18.68
C SER A 615 -10.29 11.66 -19.69
N ILE A 616 -9.48 11.10 -20.56
CA ILE A 616 -9.89 10.11 -21.56
C ILE A 616 -8.98 8.88 -21.42
N ARG A 617 -9.58 7.70 -21.39
CA ARG A 617 -8.88 6.43 -21.44
C ARG A 617 -9.46 5.53 -22.51
N VAL A 618 -8.60 4.96 -23.32
CA VAL A 618 -8.93 3.93 -24.30
C VAL A 618 -8.12 2.68 -23.96
N THR A 619 -8.81 1.57 -23.74
CA THR A 619 -8.12 0.30 -23.45
C THR A 619 -8.62 -0.75 -24.44
N ARG A 620 -7.72 -1.50 -25.04
CA ARG A 620 -8.05 -2.66 -25.86
C ARG A 620 -7.19 -3.83 -25.42
N ASN A 621 -7.80 -4.89 -24.93
CA ASN A 621 -7.11 -6.01 -24.30
C ASN A 621 -6.21 -5.56 -23.13
N LEU A 622 -4.89 -5.53 -23.34
CA LEU A 622 -3.88 -5.15 -22.35
C LEU A 622 -3.26 -3.79 -22.62
N THR A 623 -3.52 -3.20 -23.79
CA THR A 623 -3.01 -1.88 -24.20
C THR A 623 -3.94 -0.80 -23.70
N SER A 624 -3.41 0.22 -23.05
CA SER A 624 -4.16 1.37 -22.50
C SER A 624 -3.48 2.67 -22.87
N LEU A 625 -4.26 3.60 -23.36
CA LEU A 625 -3.86 5.00 -23.55
C LEU A 625 -4.74 5.87 -22.65
N LYS A 626 -4.12 6.67 -21.79
CA LYS A 626 -4.79 7.63 -20.93
C LYS A 626 -4.21 9.03 -21.14
N ILE A 627 -5.07 10.01 -21.32
CA ILE A 627 -4.73 11.43 -21.29
C ILE A 627 -5.61 12.07 -20.24
N ASP A 628 -5.03 12.77 -19.29
CA ASP A 628 -5.74 13.50 -18.28
C ASP A 628 -5.15 14.88 -18.03
N CYS A 629 -6.04 15.82 -17.76
CA CYS A 629 -5.68 17.14 -17.26
C CYS A 629 -6.10 17.24 -15.80
N SER A 630 -5.30 17.91 -14.99
CA SER A 630 -5.61 18.18 -13.59
C SER A 630 -5.16 19.57 -13.19
N THR A 631 -6.00 20.24 -12.43
CA THR A 631 -5.68 21.56 -11.86
C THR A 631 -5.22 21.35 -10.41
N VAL A 632 -4.05 21.86 -10.09
CA VAL A 632 -3.49 21.83 -8.73
C VAL A 632 -3.55 23.25 -8.16
N ILE A 633 -4.38 23.43 -7.16
CA ILE A 633 -4.43 24.69 -6.40
C ILE A 633 -3.28 24.73 -5.38
N PRO A 634 -2.69 25.91 -5.11
CA PRO A 634 -1.63 26.02 -4.12
C PRO A 634 -2.06 25.55 -2.74
N SER A 635 -1.18 24.86 -2.04
CA SER A 635 -1.43 24.47 -0.65
C SER A 635 -1.32 25.65 0.30
N ILE A 636 -1.83 25.47 1.53
CA ILE A 636 -1.75 26.52 2.55
C ILE A 636 -0.30 26.86 2.90
N GLU A 637 0.57 25.87 2.97
CA GLU A 637 2.00 26.07 3.25
C GLU A 637 2.67 26.88 2.15
N GLN A 638 2.23 26.73 0.89
CA GLN A 638 2.76 27.47 -0.24
C GLN A 638 2.24 28.92 -0.32
N THR A 639 1.02 29.15 0.13
CA THR A 639 0.38 30.48 0.05
C THR A 639 0.54 31.33 1.29
N ARG A 640 0.94 30.75 2.40
CA ARG A 640 1.03 31.43 3.68
C ARG A 640 2.23 32.37 3.73
N ASP A 641 1.99 33.61 4.02
CA ASP A 641 2.99 34.67 4.12
C ASP A 641 3.71 34.64 5.51
N ARG A 642 4.38 33.49 5.78
CA ARG A 642 5.05 33.25 7.05
C ARG A 642 6.32 32.46 6.86
N LEU A 643 7.29 32.79 7.74
CA LEU A 643 8.57 32.12 7.80
C LEU A 643 8.50 30.90 8.75
N ASP A 644 9.05 29.80 8.31
CA ASP A 644 9.52 28.72 9.17
C ASP A 644 11.00 28.95 9.43
N ILE A 645 11.32 29.28 10.67
CA ILE A 645 12.66 29.63 11.15
C ILE A 645 13.23 28.56 12.08
N SER A 646 12.69 27.36 12.05
CA SER A 646 13.17 26.23 12.86
C SER A 646 14.65 25.91 12.65
N ASN A 647 15.19 26.31 11.51
CA ASN A 647 16.61 26.37 11.26
C ASN A 647 17.00 27.79 10.77
N PRO A 648 17.79 28.55 11.53
CA PRO A 648 18.11 29.93 11.17
C PRO A 648 18.94 30.07 9.89
N LEU A 649 19.62 29.02 9.43
CA LEU A 649 20.37 29.01 8.16
C LEU A 649 19.52 28.58 6.97
N TYR A 650 18.41 27.89 7.21
CA TYR A 650 17.51 27.38 6.16
C TYR A 650 16.07 27.76 6.49
N VAL A 651 15.70 28.95 6.12
CA VAL A 651 14.37 29.52 6.37
C VAL A 651 13.47 29.20 5.18
N SER A 652 12.21 28.89 5.44
CA SER A 652 11.21 28.73 4.37
C SER A 652 9.99 29.62 4.59
N GLY A 653 9.35 30.04 3.49
CA GLY A 653 8.16 30.87 3.53
C GLY A 653 7.25 30.62 2.33
N GLY A 654 5.97 30.98 2.44
CA GLY A 654 5.03 30.90 1.35
C GLY A 654 4.94 32.17 0.50
N ASN A 655 4.11 32.12 -0.53
CA ASN A 655 3.81 33.24 -1.43
C ASN A 655 2.29 33.34 -1.64
N PRO A 656 1.62 34.35 -1.10
CA PRO A 656 0.18 34.52 -1.27
C PRO A 656 -0.25 34.84 -2.70
N GLY A 657 0.68 35.23 -3.59
CA GLY A 657 0.42 35.55 -4.99
C GLY A 657 0.29 34.34 -5.93
N LEU A 658 0.42 33.12 -5.42
CA LEU A 658 0.43 31.90 -6.25
C LEU A 658 -0.91 31.67 -6.97
N LYS A 659 -0.79 31.23 -8.23
CA LYS A 659 -1.90 30.78 -9.10
C LYS A 659 -1.90 29.26 -9.22
N ALA A 660 -3.05 28.72 -9.60
CA ALA A 660 -3.16 27.28 -9.83
C ALA A 660 -2.26 26.81 -10.99
N GLN A 661 -1.66 25.66 -10.81
CA GLN A 661 -0.90 24.93 -11.81
C GLN A 661 -1.82 24.00 -12.60
N ARG A 662 -1.58 23.81 -13.90
CA ARG A 662 -2.28 22.82 -14.72
C ARG A 662 -1.34 21.73 -15.21
N ASN A 663 -1.70 20.51 -14.98
CA ASN A 663 -0.96 19.33 -15.43
C ASN A 663 -1.69 18.66 -16.59
N ILE A 664 -0.94 18.30 -17.62
CA ILE A 664 -1.38 17.46 -18.73
C ILE A 664 -0.53 16.20 -18.68
N HIS A 665 -1.18 15.07 -18.47
CA HIS A 665 -0.50 13.80 -18.29
C HIS A 665 -0.92 12.81 -19.37
N LEU A 666 0.04 12.26 -20.07
CA LEU A 666 -0.10 11.19 -21.07
C LEU A 666 0.50 9.92 -20.51
N ASN A 667 -0.29 8.87 -20.41
CA ASN A 667 0.17 7.55 -20.03
C ASN A 667 -0.23 6.53 -21.09
N PHE A 668 0.73 5.79 -21.61
CA PHE A 668 0.53 4.73 -22.56
C PHE A 668 1.24 3.47 -22.09
N ASP A 669 0.47 2.44 -21.83
CA ASP A 669 0.97 1.17 -21.34
C ASP A 669 0.42 0.00 -22.16
N ASP A 670 1.29 -0.97 -22.45
CA ASP A 670 0.91 -2.29 -22.92
C ASP A 670 1.64 -3.33 -22.09
N ASN A 671 0.87 -4.01 -21.28
CA ASN A 671 1.50 -4.90 -20.33
C ASN A 671 1.93 -6.23 -20.88
N LEU A 672 1.62 -6.63 -22.18
CA LEU A 672 2.14 -7.93 -22.60
C LEU A 672 1.80 -8.30 -24.06
N LEU A 673 2.74 -8.15 -24.93
CA LEU A 673 2.78 -8.95 -26.14
C LEU A 673 3.29 -10.35 -25.76
N MET A 674 2.37 -11.30 -25.56
CA MET A 674 2.74 -12.68 -25.26
C MET A 674 2.90 -13.50 -26.55
N VAL A 675 4.09 -14.05 -26.75
CA VAL A 675 4.39 -14.97 -27.85
C VAL A 675 4.61 -16.37 -27.28
N ASN A 676 4.12 -17.39 -27.98
CA ASN A 676 4.28 -18.80 -27.62
C ASN A 676 3.82 -19.15 -26.16
N ASN A 677 2.55 -18.88 -25.83
CA ASN A 677 1.97 -19.19 -24.53
C ASN A 677 2.76 -18.60 -23.34
N GLY A 678 3.28 -17.40 -23.49
CA GLY A 678 4.02 -16.70 -22.43
C GLY A 678 5.49 -17.09 -22.29
N ALA A 679 6.06 -17.82 -23.26
CA ALA A 679 7.49 -18.10 -23.26
C ALA A 679 8.34 -16.84 -23.50
N PHE A 680 7.76 -15.85 -24.17
CA PHE A 680 8.35 -14.52 -24.34
C PHE A 680 7.30 -13.45 -24.06
N THR A 681 7.65 -12.43 -23.27
CA THR A 681 6.80 -11.31 -22.98
C THR A 681 7.54 -10.01 -23.23
N LEU A 682 6.87 -9.07 -23.87
CA LEU A 682 7.38 -7.71 -24.12
C LEU A 682 6.37 -6.73 -23.51
N GLY A 683 6.86 -5.82 -22.68
CA GLY A 683 6.10 -4.72 -22.12
C GLY A 683 6.73 -3.39 -22.47
N TYR A 684 5.92 -2.37 -22.72
CA TYR A 684 6.36 -1.00 -22.89
C TYR A 684 5.45 -0.04 -22.13
N TYR A 685 6.05 1.03 -21.67
CA TYR A 685 5.41 2.05 -20.86
C TYR A 685 5.97 3.42 -21.24
N LEU A 686 5.08 4.35 -21.55
CA LEU A 686 5.41 5.75 -21.78
C LEU A 686 4.59 6.60 -20.82
N ASP A 687 5.25 7.47 -20.12
CA ASP A 687 4.66 8.43 -19.20
C ASP A 687 5.21 9.82 -19.54
N ALA A 688 4.34 10.78 -19.77
CA ALA A 688 4.74 12.15 -20.05
C ALA A 688 3.84 13.14 -19.31
N LEU A 689 4.46 14.11 -18.66
CA LEU A 689 3.83 15.18 -17.90
C LEU A 689 4.30 16.53 -18.42
N CYS A 690 3.34 17.39 -18.72
CA CYS A 690 3.56 18.81 -18.96
C CYS A 690 2.81 19.60 -17.88
N SER A 691 3.52 20.38 -17.08
CA SER A 691 2.91 21.27 -16.10
C SER A 691 2.99 22.70 -16.58
N LEU A 692 1.84 23.31 -16.80
CA LEU A 692 1.73 24.73 -17.16
C LEU A 692 1.62 25.56 -15.89
N ASN A 693 2.34 26.68 -15.84
CA ASN A 693 2.39 27.57 -14.69
C ASN A 693 2.82 26.82 -13.40
N PRO A 694 3.89 25.99 -13.45
CA PRO A 694 4.24 25.12 -12.33
C PRO A 694 4.64 25.93 -11.10
N ILE A 695 4.19 25.50 -9.95
CA ILE A 695 4.58 26.06 -8.65
C ILE A 695 5.90 25.40 -8.26
N ARG A 696 6.97 26.22 -8.20
CA ARG A 696 8.32 25.73 -7.91
C ARG A 696 8.99 26.55 -6.83
N PRO A 697 9.99 26.01 -6.12
CA PRO A 697 10.79 26.77 -5.18
C PRO A 697 11.50 27.95 -5.87
N ARG A 698 11.56 29.05 -5.17
CA ARG A 698 12.39 30.20 -5.44
C ARG A 698 13.34 30.38 -4.27
N SER A 699 14.63 30.25 -4.54
CA SER A 699 15.65 30.25 -3.50
C SER A 699 16.42 31.55 -3.50
N TYR A 700 16.56 32.16 -2.33
CA TYR A 700 17.43 33.29 -2.06
C TYR A 700 18.55 32.86 -1.14
N TYR A 701 19.69 33.43 -1.31
CA TYR A 701 20.82 33.29 -0.42
C TYR A 701 21.35 34.67 -0.06
N PHE A 702 21.49 34.93 1.23
CA PHE A 702 21.90 36.23 1.74
C PHE A 702 23.40 36.24 2.05
N GLU A 703 24.14 37.06 1.31
CA GLU A 703 25.58 37.28 1.48
C GLU A 703 25.86 38.34 2.54
N GLU A 704 24.84 39.13 2.90
CA GLU A 704 24.85 40.16 3.94
C GLU A 704 23.52 40.09 4.70
N ASP A 705 23.48 40.74 5.90
CA ASP A 705 22.23 40.83 6.65
C ASP A 705 21.21 41.67 5.85
N CYS A 706 20.02 41.12 5.64
CA CYS A 706 19.01 41.72 4.75
C CYS A 706 17.61 41.54 5.34
N THR A 707 16.74 42.54 5.10
CA THR A 707 15.30 42.43 5.33
C THR A 707 14.57 42.33 4.00
N LEU A 708 13.52 41.56 3.90
CA LEU A 708 12.62 41.51 2.76
C LEU A 708 11.27 42.13 3.15
N PRO A 709 10.73 43.09 2.35
CA PRO A 709 9.50 43.83 2.71
C PRO A 709 8.30 42.92 3.01
N GLN A 710 8.22 41.80 2.32
CA GLN A 710 7.14 40.80 2.48
C GLN A 710 7.16 40.06 3.82
N TYR A 711 8.29 40.06 4.53
CA TYR A 711 8.43 39.38 5.83
C TYR A 711 8.65 40.36 6.99
N GLY A 712 8.28 41.67 6.79
CA GLY A 712 8.34 42.69 7.82
C GLY A 712 9.76 42.97 8.30
N ASP A 713 9.94 43.08 9.61
CA ASP A 713 11.23 43.44 10.24
C ASP A 713 12.16 42.25 10.46
N TYR A 714 11.83 41.04 9.91
CA TYR A 714 12.70 39.87 10.05
C TYR A 714 14.03 40.10 9.31
N VAL A 715 15.14 40.00 10.05
CA VAL A 715 16.49 40.11 9.50
C VAL A 715 16.99 38.74 9.14
N PHE A 716 17.18 38.48 7.85
CA PHE A 716 17.89 37.30 7.34
C PHE A 716 19.39 37.53 7.53
N SER A 717 19.99 36.76 8.44
CA SER A 717 21.42 36.90 8.70
C SER A 717 22.26 36.43 7.52
N LYS A 718 23.46 36.99 7.37
CA LYS A 718 24.46 36.49 6.41
C LYS A 718 24.59 34.96 6.49
N GLY A 719 24.57 34.30 5.34
CA GLY A 719 24.64 32.84 5.25
C GLY A 719 23.30 32.13 5.26
N THR A 720 22.21 32.81 5.58
CA THR A 720 20.84 32.24 5.51
C THR A 720 20.44 31.94 4.08
N ALA A 721 19.79 30.82 3.86
CA ALA A 721 19.04 30.50 2.66
C ALA A 721 17.53 30.62 2.95
N LEU A 722 16.80 31.31 2.08
CA LEU A 722 15.34 31.37 2.11
C LEU A 722 14.79 30.65 0.89
N ASP A 723 13.97 29.62 1.13
CA ASP A 723 13.20 28.96 0.09
C ASP A 723 11.73 29.40 0.18
N THR A 724 11.20 29.95 -0.90
CA THR A 724 9.79 30.31 -1.09
C THR A 724 9.26 29.68 -2.37
N TYR A 725 8.05 30.01 -2.76
CA TYR A 725 7.40 29.44 -3.95
C TYR A 725 7.05 30.52 -4.96
N ASP A 726 7.12 30.16 -6.25
CA ASP A 726 6.63 31.03 -7.31
C ASP A 726 6.03 30.20 -8.46
N ASN A 727 5.16 30.82 -9.26
CA ASN A 727 4.71 30.25 -10.51
C ASN A 727 5.73 30.55 -11.61
N MET A 728 6.22 29.48 -12.23
CA MET A 728 7.16 29.65 -13.33
C MET A 728 6.45 29.97 -14.64
N PRO A 729 6.97 30.96 -15.42
CA PRO A 729 6.37 31.34 -16.69
C PRO A 729 6.52 30.26 -17.77
N GLU A 730 7.50 29.37 -17.61
CA GLU A 730 7.77 28.29 -18.54
C GLU A 730 7.29 26.95 -17.99
N PRO A 731 6.85 26.04 -18.87
CA PRO A 731 6.31 24.74 -18.43
C PRO A 731 7.42 23.80 -17.92
N LEU A 732 7.03 22.96 -16.94
CA LEU A 732 7.82 21.80 -16.56
C LEU A 732 7.47 20.64 -17.47
N TRP A 733 8.49 19.95 -17.98
CA TRP A 733 8.36 18.74 -18.79
C TRP A 733 9.01 17.56 -18.08
N ASN A 734 8.31 16.43 -18.05
CA ASN A 734 8.86 15.15 -17.61
C ASN A 734 8.37 14.07 -18.57
N ALA A 735 9.26 13.26 -19.11
CA ALA A 735 8.90 12.14 -19.98
C ALA A 735 9.76 10.92 -19.65
N ASN A 736 9.13 9.76 -19.51
CA ASN A 736 9.78 8.50 -19.21
C ASN A 736 9.30 7.42 -20.18
N LEU A 737 10.23 6.72 -20.80
CA LEU A 737 9.99 5.56 -21.65
C LEU A 737 10.64 4.33 -21.01
N SER A 738 9.91 3.24 -20.88
CA SER A 738 10.43 1.98 -20.38
C SER A 738 10.03 0.81 -21.28
N LEU A 739 11.00 -0.04 -21.58
CA LEU A 739 10.84 -1.27 -22.35
C LEU A 739 11.31 -2.44 -21.48
N SER A 740 10.57 -3.53 -21.48
CA SER A 740 10.95 -4.73 -20.75
C SER A 740 10.69 -5.98 -21.59
N ALA A 741 11.62 -6.90 -21.57
CA ALA A 741 11.49 -8.18 -22.24
C ALA A 741 11.84 -9.31 -21.28
N THR A 742 10.99 -10.32 -21.20
CA THR A 742 11.23 -11.51 -20.39
C THR A 742 11.14 -12.76 -21.26
N LYS A 743 12.18 -13.58 -21.24
CA LYS A 743 12.22 -14.88 -21.86
C LYS A 743 12.21 -15.98 -20.81
N ARG A 744 11.24 -16.88 -20.90
CA ARG A 744 11.19 -18.10 -20.10
C ARG A 744 11.85 -19.24 -20.87
N LEU A 745 12.79 -19.91 -20.22
CA LEU A 745 13.47 -21.06 -20.81
C LEU A 745 12.65 -22.31 -20.56
N ARG A 746 12.60 -23.20 -21.55
CA ARG A 746 11.91 -24.49 -21.46
C ARG A 746 12.67 -25.44 -20.53
N GLY A 747 11.97 -26.27 -19.80
CA GLY A 747 12.54 -27.27 -18.89
C GLY A 747 11.63 -27.56 -17.70
N ALA A 748 11.98 -28.57 -16.91
CA ALA A 748 11.24 -28.98 -15.72
C ALA A 748 11.26 -27.94 -14.58
N HIS A 749 12.24 -27.05 -14.61
CA HIS A 749 12.44 -26.02 -13.58
C HIS A 749 12.21 -24.62 -14.16
N LYS A 750 11.75 -23.71 -13.30
CA LYS A 750 11.56 -22.30 -13.68
C LYS A 750 12.91 -21.66 -13.98
N LYS A 751 13.07 -21.18 -15.18
CA LYS A 751 14.24 -20.40 -15.62
C LYS A 751 13.74 -19.23 -16.46
N SER A 752 14.09 -18.03 -16.06
CA SER A 752 13.71 -16.82 -16.80
C SER A 752 14.84 -15.81 -16.79
N VAL A 753 14.95 -15.10 -17.90
CA VAL A 753 15.84 -13.95 -18.03
C VAL A 753 15.00 -12.76 -18.47
N SER A 754 15.19 -11.64 -17.81
CA SER A 754 14.51 -10.39 -18.14
C SER A 754 15.54 -9.30 -18.37
N ILE A 755 15.27 -8.46 -19.36
CA ILE A 755 16.04 -7.25 -19.64
C ILE A 755 15.04 -6.08 -19.65
N SER A 756 15.42 -4.97 -19.02
CA SER A 756 14.67 -3.73 -19.04
C SER A 756 15.58 -2.57 -19.44
N VAL A 757 15.05 -1.68 -20.25
CA VAL A 757 15.70 -0.42 -20.63
C VAL A 757 14.71 0.68 -20.35
N SER A 758 15.14 1.71 -19.65
CA SER A 758 14.32 2.91 -19.46
C SER A 758 15.15 4.16 -19.68
N THR A 759 14.51 5.18 -20.20
CA THR A 759 15.09 6.51 -20.36
C THR A 759 14.09 7.56 -19.94
N GLY A 760 14.57 8.62 -19.34
CA GLY A 760 13.75 9.73 -18.90
C GLY A 760 14.43 11.06 -19.16
N TYR A 761 13.60 12.08 -19.32
CA TYR A 761 14.04 13.46 -19.46
C TYR A 761 13.11 14.36 -18.65
N GLU A 762 13.71 15.23 -17.86
CA GLU A 762 13.01 16.26 -17.11
C GLU A 762 13.63 17.62 -17.38
N SER A 763 12.81 18.63 -17.62
CA SER A 763 13.20 20.04 -17.67
C SER A 763 12.33 20.81 -16.69
N SER A 764 12.94 21.29 -15.62
CA SER A 764 12.26 21.94 -14.50
C SER A 764 12.73 23.37 -14.36
N PRO A 765 11.87 24.38 -14.63
CA PRO A 765 12.19 25.77 -14.37
C PRO A 765 12.18 26.05 -12.88
N CYS A 766 13.07 26.93 -12.42
CA CYS A 766 13.08 27.49 -11.06
C CYS A 766 13.73 28.88 -11.07
N TYR A 767 13.50 29.67 -10.00
CA TYR A 767 14.21 30.92 -9.83
C TYR A 767 15.40 30.75 -8.87
N VAL A 768 16.52 31.32 -9.28
CA VAL A 768 17.70 31.54 -8.45
C VAL A 768 17.92 33.04 -8.34
N LYS A 769 17.65 33.64 -7.18
CA LYS A 769 17.40 35.10 -7.04
C LYS A 769 16.28 35.54 -8.00
N GLU A 770 16.60 36.48 -8.91
CA GLU A 770 15.67 37.03 -9.91
C GLU A 770 15.76 36.32 -11.28
N ARG A 771 16.69 35.37 -11.46
CA ARG A 771 16.97 34.71 -12.77
C ARG A 771 16.21 33.40 -12.90
N LEU A 772 15.46 33.26 -13.98
CA LEU A 772 14.85 32.00 -14.38
C LEU A 772 15.92 31.04 -14.90
N VAL A 773 15.94 29.84 -14.36
CA VAL A 773 16.93 28.79 -14.60
C VAL A 773 16.23 27.49 -14.91
N HIS A 774 16.76 26.69 -15.84
CA HIS A 774 16.29 25.32 -16.07
C HIS A 774 17.27 24.29 -15.54
N GLN A 775 16.76 23.46 -14.65
CA GLN A 775 17.43 22.21 -14.33
C GLN A 775 16.96 21.15 -15.31
N LYS A 776 17.90 20.57 -16.07
CA LYS A 776 17.64 19.52 -17.06
C LYS A 776 18.29 18.24 -16.59
N THR A 777 17.50 17.18 -16.48
CA THR A 777 17.98 15.87 -16.05
C THR A 777 17.62 14.85 -17.13
N ALA A 778 18.63 14.16 -17.66
CA ALA A 778 18.46 13.01 -18.52
C ALA A 778 18.93 11.75 -17.79
N ASN A 779 18.14 10.69 -17.83
CA ASN A 779 18.51 9.42 -17.25
C ASN A 779 18.38 8.29 -18.26
N ALA A 780 19.27 7.31 -18.14
CA ALA A 780 19.19 6.06 -18.87
C ALA A 780 19.49 4.91 -17.90
N LYS A 781 18.67 3.88 -17.94
CA LYS A 781 18.80 2.72 -17.05
C LYS A 781 18.69 1.44 -17.86
N ILE A 782 19.63 0.52 -17.65
CA ILE A 782 19.59 -0.83 -18.21
C ILE A 782 19.61 -1.81 -17.05
N GLY A 783 18.64 -2.70 -16.99
CA GLY A 783 18.51 -3.72 -15.96
C GLY A 783 18.45 -5.12 -16.57
N GLY A 784 19.15 -6.05 -15.96
CA GLY A 784 19.07 -7.49 -16.27
C GLY A 784 18.73 -8.28 -15.01
N THR A 785 17.79 -9.23 -15.11
CA THR A 785 17.53 -10.20 -14.04
C THR A 785 17.51 -11.61 -14.57
N ALA A 786 18.03 -12.56 -13.80
CA ALA A 786 17.97 -13.98 -14.10
C ALA A 786 17.45 -14.72 -12.88
N PHE A 787 16.45 -15.54 -13.09
CA PHE A 787 15.95 -16.51 -12.12
C PHE A 787 16.18 -17.91 -12.64
N LEU A 788 16.95 -18.69 -11.89
CA LEU A 788 17.31 -20.06 -12.25
C LEU A 788 16.96 -20.97 -11.07
N SER A 789 16.35 -22.11 -11.32
CA SER A 789 16.10 -23.09 -10.28
C SER A 789 16.46 -24.50 -10.75
N GLY A 790 16.91 -25.32 -9.82
CA GLY A 790 17.10 -26.74 -9.93
C GLY A 790 16.33 -27.47 -8.83
N ASP A 791 16.61 -28.74 -8.62
CA ASP A 791 15.93 -29.56 -7.60
C ASP A 791 16.22 -29.09 -6.18
N GLU A 792 17.47 -28.70 -5.91
CA GLU A 792 17.96 -28.38 -4.56
C GLU A 792 18.40 -26.93 -4.42
N TRP A 793 18.38 -26.15 -5.49
CA TRP A 793 18.90 -24.80 -5.50
C TRP A 793 18.02 -23.82 -6.27
N ARG A 794 18.04 -22.59 -5.86
CA ARG A 794 17.43 -21.44 -6.54
C ARG A 794 18.41 -20.28 -6.55
N VAL A 795 18.56 -19.63 -7.69
CA VAL A 795 19.41 -18.44 -7.88
C VAL A 795 18.58 -17.31 -8.47
N PHE A 796 18.69 -16.17 -7.86
CA PHE A 796 18.23 -14.91 -8.44
C PHE A 796 19.44 -13.98 -8.59
N LEU A 797 19.62 -13.43 -9.78
CA LEU A 797 20.65 -12.44 -10.10
C LEU A 797 19.98 -11.20 -10.68
N GLY A 798 20.36 -10.04 -10.20
CA GLY A 798 19.93 -8.75 -10.74
C GLY A 798 21.09 -7.81 -10.85
N LEU A 799 21.25 -7.17 -12.00
CA LEU A 799 22.20 -6.09 -12.24
C LEU A 799 21.46 -4.93 -12.89
N THR A 800 21.72 -3.73 -12.41
CA THR A 800 21.14 -2.53 -13.00
C THR A 800 22.20 -1.44 -13.08
N GLU A 801 22.39 -0.90 -14.26
CA GLU A 801 23.20 0.29 -14.54
C GLU A 801 22.29 1.47 -14.78
N SER A 802 22.49 2.56 -14.06
CA SER A 802 21.73 3.80 -14.17
C SER A 802 22.68 4.97 -14.38
N PHE A 803 22.57 5.63 -15.50
CA PHE A 803 23.31 6.84 -15.83
C PHE A 803 22.37 8.03 -15.67
N ASN A 804 22.78 9.03 -14.89
CA ASN A 804 22.08 10.30 -14.71
C ASN A 804 22.99 11.45 -15.13
N ASN A 805 22.51 12.28 -16.04
CA ASN A 805 23.11 13.53 -16.43
C ASN A 805 22.21 14.67 -15.95
N THR A 806 22.74 15.52 -15.09
CA THR A 806 22.04 16.71 -14.59
C THR A 806 22.87 17.94 -14.90
N ARG A 807 22.23 18.92 -15.54
CA ARG A 807 22.80 20.23 -15.85
C ARG A 807 21.83 21.34 -15.54
N ASN A 808 22.33 22.52 -15.25
CA ASN A 808 21.52 23.74 -15.16
C ASN A 808 22.14 24.84 -15.99
N ASP A 809 21.31 25.84 -16.32
CA ASP A 809 21.70 26.91 -17.26
C ASP A 809 22.59 28.00 -16.59
N VAL A 810 22.86 27.92 -15.27
CA VAL A 810 23.62 28.94 -14.50
C VAL A 810 25.00 28.44 -14.09
N SER A 811 25.11 27.19 -13.64
CA SER A 811 26.36 26.71 -13.05
C SER A 811 27.38 26.24 -14.06
N GLU A 812 27.03 26.13 -15.36
CA GLU A 812 27.83 25.50 -16.42
C GLU A 812 28.31 24.06 -16.07
N ARG A 813 28.02 23.58 -14.86
CA ARG A 813 28.45 22.29 -14.34
C ARG A 813 27.49 21.19 -14.78
N VAL A 814 28.04 20.13 -15.30
CA VAL A 814 27.33 18.94 -15.71
C VAL A 814 27.69 17.80 -14.77
N MET A 815 26.72 17.35 -13.99
CA MET A 815 26.92 16.19 -13.10
C MET A 815 26.52 14.90 -13.80
N ASN A 816 27.47 14.01 -13.98
CA ASN A 816 27.29 12.68 -14.54
C ASN A 816 27.47 11.63 -13.45
N VAL A 817 26.42 10.92 -13.12
CA VAL A 817 26.44 9.88 -12.09
C VAL A 817 26.10 8.54 -12.71
N LEU A 818 27.02 7.58 -12.62
CA LEU A 818 26.79 6.19 -12.99
C LEU A 818 26.58 5.38 -11.70
N THR A 819 25.39 4.81 -11.55
CA THR A 819 25.05 3.95 -10.41
C THR A 819 24.88 2.52 -10.88
N SER A 820 25.73 1.64 -10.39
CA SER A 820 25.64 0.19 -10.60
C SER A 820 25.00 -0.44 -9.36
N THR A 821 23.87 -1.14 -9.50
CA THR A 821 23.24 -1.89 -8.40
C THR A 821 23.24 -3.38 -8.73
N PHE A 822 23.56 -4.19 -7.73
CA PHE A 822 23.54 -5.64 -7.86
C PHE A 822 22.78 -6.30 -6.72
N ASN A 823 22.10 -7.41 -7.05
CA ASN A 823 21.38 -8.25 -6.10
C ASN A 823 21.55 -9.71 -6.53
N ALA A 824 22.08 -10.54 -5.64
CA ALA A 824 22.26 -11.96 -5.86
C ALA A 824 21.73 -12.74 -4.65
N ASN A 825 20.80 -13.64 -4.88
CA ASN A 825 20.26 -14.53 -3.85
C ASN A 825 20.49 -15.98 -4.29
N PHE A 826 21.12 -16.75 -3.43
CA PHE A 826 21.35 -18.18 -3.63
C PHE A 826 20.74 -18.95 -2.48
N LYS A 827 19.70 -19.74 -2.75
CA LYS A 827 19.07 -20.65 -1.80
C LYS A 827 19.44 -22.08 -2.17
N TYR A 828 19.95 -22.83 -1.19
CA TYR A 828 20.33 -24.23 -1.34
C TYR A 828 19.66 -25.09 -0.29
N SER A 829 19.11 -26.23 -0.72
CA SER A 829 18.53 -27.24 0.16
C SER A 829 19.59 -28.26 0.54
N ILE A 830 20.09 -28.19 1.77
CA ILE A 830 21.04 -29.14 2.34
C ILE A 830 20.30 -30.46 2.58
N ALA A 831 19.06 -30.41 3.01
CA ALA A 831 18.13 -31.50 3.15
C ALA A 831 16.69 -31.00 2.93
N LYS A 832 15.69 -31.88 2.82
CA LYS A 832 14.28 -31.47 2.60
C LYS A 832 13.76 -30.47 3.62
N ASP A 833 14.26 -30.54 4.85
CA ASP A 833 13.87 -29.72 5.99
C ASP A 833 14.96 -28.75 6.45
N PHE A 834 16.08 -28.65 5.70
CA PHE A 834 17.21 -27.80 6.04
C PHE A 834 17.69 -27.02 4.83
N THR A 835 17.58 -25.71 4.86
CA THR A 835 17.94 -24.84 3.76
C THR A 835 18.94 -23.77 4.20
N SER A 836 19.77 -23.31 3.27
CA SER A 836 20.63 -22.14 3.42
C SER A 836 20.26 -21.07 2.40
N LEU A 837 20.40 -19.81 2.77
CA LEU A 837 20.23 -18.65 1.91
C LEU A 837 21.43 -17.73 2.06
N ILE A 838 21.98 -17.32 0.94
CA ILE A 838 23.01 -16.30 0.83
C ILE A 838 22.44 -15.15 0.01
N GLU A 839 22.46 -13.95 0.55
CA GLU A 839 22.04 -12.74 -0.15
C GLU A 839 23.20 -11.75 -0.21
N LEU A 840 23.53 -11.31 -1.40
CA LEU A 840 24.47 -10.24 -1.66
C LEU A 840 23.75 -9.12 -2.40
N ARG A 841 23.77 -7.93 -1.88
CA ARG A 841 23.23 -6.74 -2.55
C ARG A 841 24.13 -5.54 -2.31
N GLY A 842 24.15 -4.62 -3.27
CA GLY A 842 24.93 -3.40 -3.10
C GLY A 842 24.73 -2.43 -4.24
N SER A 843 25.39 -1.29 -4.09
CA SER A 843 25.45 -0.25 -5.10
C SER A 843 26.82 0.41 -5.13
N LEU A 844 27.22 0.84 -6.32
CA LEU A 844 28.41 1.64 -6.58
C LEU A 844 27.97 2.90 -7.32
N ASN A 845 28.27 4.07 -6.76
CA ASN A 845 28.05 5.36 -7.38
C ASN A 845 29.38 5.96 -7.83
N ASN A 846 29.50 6.20 -9.13
CA ASN A 846 30.66 6.82 -9.75
C ASN A 846 30.28 8.21 -10.28
N TYR A 847 31.04 9.23 -9.94
CA TYR A 847 30.86 10.60 -10.37
C TYR A 847 31.84 10.90 -11.50
N LEU A 848 31.34 10.80 -12.75
CA LEU A 848 32.18 10.86 -13.94
C LEU A 848 32.59 12.31 -14.24
N GLY A 849 33.90 12.55 -14.36
CA GLY A 849 34.45 13.88 -14.62
C GLY A 849 34.57 14.77 -13.39
N GLU A 850 34.25 14.27 -12.20
CA GLU A 850 34.34 14.98 -10.93
C GLU A 850 35.42 14.37 -10.04
N SER A 851 36.04 15.20 -9.18
CA SER A 851 36.99 14.74 -8.16
C SER A 851 36.34 14.08 -6.94
N ILE A 852 35.04 13.78 -7.02
CA ILE A 852 34.28 13.15 -5.94
C ILE A 852 34.60 11.67 -5.90
N PRO A 853 34.99 11.10 -4.74
CA PRO A 853 35.29 9.69 -4.63
C PRO A 853 34.06 8.82 -4.88
N SER A 854 34.24 7.70 -5.57
CA SER A 854 33.19 6.69 -5.74
C SER A 854 32.70 6.16 -4.40
N GLN A 855 31.39 6.02 -4.27
CA GLN A 855 30.74 5.52 -3.05
C GLN A 855 30.19 4.13 -3.27
N SER A 856 30.55 3.19 -2.40
CA SER A 856 30.08 1.81 -2.47
C SER A 856 29.38 1.38 -1.19
N VAL A 857 28.28 0.70 -1.35
CA VAL A 857 27.53 0.03 -0.29
C VAL A 857 27.39 -1.43 -0.68
N ALA A 858 27.73 -2.34 0.24
CA ALA A 858 27.58 -3.78 0.03
C ALA A 858 27.08 -4.46 1.30
N CYS A 859 26.09 -5.29 1.18
CA CYS A 859 25.53 -6.07 2.27
C CYS A 859 25.51 -7.55 1.90
N LEU A 860 26.09 -8.38 2.76
CA LEU A 860 26.10 -9.84 2.65
C LEU A 860 25.36 -10.44 3.84
N ASN A 861 24.30 -11.20 3.57
CA ASN A 861 23.52 -11.89 4.59
C ASN A 861 23.63 -13.40 4.41
N PHE A 862 23.61 -14.12 5.53
CA PHE A 862 23.51 -15.58 5.59
C PHE A 862 22.34 -15.99 6.44
N GLU A 863 21.58 -16.99 5.98
CA GLU A 863 20.53 -17.63 6.74
C GLU A 863 20.67 -19.14 6.65
N LEU A 864 20.53 -19.82 7.79
CA LEU A 864 20.33 -21.25 7.89
C LEU A 864 18.95 -21.48 8.50
N ASP A 865 18.10 -22.23 7.84
CA ASP A 865 16.70 -22.48 8.23
C ASP A 865 16.45 -23.97 8.34
N LYS A 866 16.05 -24.42 9.52
CA LYS A 866 15.67 -25.80 9.82
C LYS A 866 14.19 -25.90 10.19
N ALA A 867 13.43 -26.66 9.43
CA ALA A 867 12.05 -27.01 9.70
C ALA A 867 11.96 -28.29 10.52
N TRP A 868 11.23 -28.26 11.61
CA TRP A 868 10.99 -29.40 12.50
C TRP A 868 9.52 -29.77 12.48
N ARG A 869 9.19 -31.04 12.71
CA ARG A 869 7.79 -31.50 12.82
C ARG A 869 6.94 -31.07 11.61
N LYS A 870 7.43 -31.28 10.40
CA LYS A 870 6.79 -30.85 9.14
C LYS A 870 6.49 -29.33 9.10
N GLY A 871 7.44 -28.51 9.55
CA GLY A 871 7.35 -27.06 9.49
C GLY A 871 6.56 -26.38 10.63
N ARG A 872 6.04 -27.15 11.61
CA ARG A 872 5.37 -26.53 12.79
C ARG A 872 6.30 -25.74 13.66
N LEU A 873 7.56 -26.18 13.79
CA LEU A 873 8.62 -25.42 14.42
C LEU A 873 9.69 -25.12 13.38
N ARG A 874 10.10 -23.88 13.26
CA ARG A 874 11.23 -23.47 12.42
C ARG A 874 12.24 -22.75 13.28
N THR A 875 13.52 -23.11 13.12
CA THR A 875 14.64 -22.45 13.78
C THR A 875 15.55 -21.86 12.71
N ARG A 876 16.02 -20.64 12.92
CA ARG A 876 16.91 -19.97 11.99
C ARG A 876 18.11 -19.36 12.70
N ILE A 877 19.23 -19.39 12.00
CA ILE A 877 20.43 -18.64 12.34
C ILE A 877 20.66 -17.65 11.21
N ASN A 878 20.76 -16.39 11.55
CA ASN A 878 20.99 -15.30 10.61
C ASN A 878 22.24 -14.54 10.98
N ALA A 879 23.05 -14.21 9.98
CA ALA A 879 24.12 -13.25 10.05
C ALA A 879 23.85 -12.15 9.03
N VAL A 880 23.59 -10.96 9.49
CA VAL A 880 23.16 -9.81 8.66
C VAL A 880 24.29 -8.82 8.53
N ASP A 881 24.47 -8.30 7.31
CA ASP A 881 25.52 -7.35 6.94
C ASP A 881 26.93 -7.77 7.42
N VAL A 882 27.31 -9.01 7.12
CA VAL A 882 28.60 -9.61 7.55
C VAL A 882 29.79 -8.74 7.12
N LEU A 883 29.69 -8.08 5.97
CA LEU A 883 30.72 -7.17 5.45
C LEU A 883 30.81 -5.86 6.24
N ASN A 884 29.76 -5.52 7.02
CA ASN A 884 29.65 -4.27 7.77
C ASN A 884 29.80 -3.01 6.89
N LYS A 885 29.24 -3.08 5.67
CA LYS A 885 29.27 -2.02 4.64
C LYS A 885 27.88 -1.63 4.16
N GLY A 886 26.82 -2.00 4.92
CA GLY A 886 25.44 -1.73 4.59
C GLY A 886 24.96 -0.31 4.93
N SER A 887 25.86 0.68 5.04
CA SER A 887 25.50 2.07 5.29
C SER A 887 24.54 2.58 4.22
N VAL A 888 23.59 3.41 4.61
CA VAL A 888 22.69 4.07 3.66
C VAL A 888 23.36 5.35 3.16
N TYR A 889 23.66 5.37 1.88
CA TYR A 889 24.19 6.52 1.19
C TYR A 889 23.22 7.00 0.11
N SER A 890 23.03 8.29 0.02
CA SER A 890 22.26 8.92 -1.07
C SER A 890 22.95 10.20 -1.53
N SER A 891 22.75 10.54 -2.79
CA SER A 891 23.17 11.84 -3.32
C SER A 891 22.05 12.45 -4.13
N SER A 892 22.00 13.77 -4.13
CA SER A 892 21.05 14.56 -4.92
C SER A 892 21.71 15.77 -5.53
N VAL A 893 21.21 16.16 -6.69
CA VAL A 893 21.67 17.34 -7.43
C VAL A 893 20.48 18.25 -7.66
N SER A 894 20.62 19.50 -7.29
CA SER A 894 19.67 20.57 -7.60
C SER A 894 20.30 21.63 -8.49
N ALA A 895 19.55 22.67 -8.85
CA ALA A 895 20.06 23.79 -9.61
C ALA A 895 21.25 24.53 -8.94
N THR A 896 21.30 24.50 -7.63
CA THR A 896 22.26 25.30 -6.86
C THR A 896 23.23 24.46 -6.05
N ARG A 897 22.96 23.16 -5.85
CA ARG A 897 23.63 22.35 -4.82
C ARG A 897 23.78 20.89 -5.26
N PHE A 898 24.93 20.30 -4.95
CA PHE A 898 25.13 18.86 -4.85
C PHE A 898 25.18 18.46 -3.39
N GLU A 899 24.40 17.47 -2.97
CA GLU A 899 24.33 16.98 -1.60
C GLU A 899 24.66 15.49 -1.56
N GLN A 900 25.48 15.10 -0.61
CA GLN A 900 25.76 13.71 -0.24
C GLN A 900 25.29 13.50 1.18
N ARG A 901 24.59 12.41 1.44
CA ARG A 901 24.01 12.09 2.73
C ARG A 901 24.38 10.67 3.15
N TRP A 902 24.91 10.55 4.35
CA TRP A 902 25.23 9.29 4.99
C TRP A 902 24.33 9.13 6.21
N LYS A 903 23.57 8.05 6.23
CA LYS A 903 22.77 7.66 7.37
C LYS A 903 23.50 6.56 8.13
N GLN A 904 23.61 6.70 9.45
CA GLN A 904 24.27 5.71 10.27
C GLN A 904 23.54 4.37 10.17
N SER A 905 24.25 3.33 9.74
CA SER A 905 23.76 1.95 9.82
C SER A 905 24.20 1.33 11.15
N TYR A 906 23.35 0.48 11.73
CA TYR A 906 23.71 -0.28 12.93
C TYR A 906 24.68 -1.43 12.64
N GLY A 907 25.07 -1.62 11.38
CA GLY A 907 26.09 -2.57 10.98
C GLY A 907 25.63 -4.02 11.08
N ARG A 908 26.62 -4.92 11.20
CA ARG A 908 26.37 -6.36 11.27
C ARG A 908 25.76 -6.78 12.60
N TYR A 909 24.88 -7.76 12.53
CA TYR A 909 24.34 -8.43 13.71
C TYR A 909 24.04 -9.89 13.45
N PHE A 910 23.95 -10.68 14.53
CA PHE A 910 23.66 -12.11 14.50
C PHE A 910 22.39 -12.39 15.28
N MET A 911 21.53 -13.26 14.74
CA MET A 911 20.26 -13.62 15.36
C MET A 911 20.04 -15.13 15.32
N ILE A 912 19.51 -15.67 16.39
CA ILE A 912 18.93 -17.02 16.42
C ILE A 912 17.44 -16.86 16.69
N SER A 913 16.60 -17.47 15.86
CA SER A 913 15.15 -17.36 15.98
C SER A 913 14.48 -18.71 15.99
N ALA A 914 13.31 -18.76 16.66
CA ALA A 914 12.41 -19.88 16.65
C ALA A 914 10.97 -19.38 16.41
N VAL A 915 10.28 -20.02 15.49
CA VAL A 915 8.87 -19.76 15.20
C VAL A 915 8.11 -21.08 15.33
N TYR A 916 7.11 -21.09 16.20
CA TYR A 916 6.23 -22.24 16.39
C TYR A 916 4.82 -21.88 15.94
N ILE A 917 4.23 -22.69 15.07
CA ILE A 917 2.89 -22.50 14.52
C ILE A 917 2.05 -23.74 14.81
N PHE A 918 1.05 -23.56 15.65
CA PHE A 918 -0.01 -24.54 15.86
C PHE A 918 -1.18 -24.23 14.94
N ARG A 919 -1.69 -25.23 14.24
CA ARG A 919 -2.86 -25.12 13.34
C ARG A 919 -3.84 -26.23 13.63
N GLU A 920 -5.11 -25.86 13.73
CA GLU A 920 -6.25 -26.78 13.78
C GLU A 920 -7.19 -26.47 12.60
N ARG A 921 -7.66 -27.48 11.95
CA ARG A 921 -8.55 -27.41 10.78
C ARG A 921 -9.84 -28.14 11.06
N LYS A 922 -10.95 -27.59 10.59
CA LYS A 922 -12.27 -28.22 10.60
C LYS A 922 -12.90 -28.12 9.23
#